data_7e7a24fc8f87b9532e5ff8536f4387e6
#
_entry.id   7e7a24fc8f87b9532e5ff8536f4387e6
#
_cell.length_a   1.000
_cell.length_b   1.000
_cell.length_c   1.000
_cell.angle_alpha   90.00
_cell.angle_beta   90.00
_cell.angle_gamma   90.00
#
_symmetry.space_group_name_H-M   'P 1'
#
loop_
_entity.id
_entity.type
_entity.pdbx_description
1 polymer ?
#
loop_
_entity_poly.entity_id
_entity_poly.type
_entity_poly.pdbx_seq_one_letter_code
_entity_poly.pdbx_strand_id
1 'polypeptide(L)'
;MSEIILNKDSLTKKRFALVFRTLQTPRYIILFIDLCIVTLGTLLTTFFKIIILHRFSYNAWDGFFPKLSLILATYLLSFVIFKTYHGIIRYSGTRDAIKLLFSVTMATTILIINSCIVKYITGYPIFIYNTFIALQGLIILAGMCVLRLTVKYIYNKSNIGDIKERTRVIILGTATNSVVLARKLKEEENGCYLPVAFLNMKKGRFTDSEIDGIPVIKYTPENTDNIFRKYNATTMIFEPSQINLLRNGEIAPFLNVDIKVLQMNDNSIQHRKGDKNIQISSNVQDLQIEDLLGRDVIKSDNNKIKEYIKDKIVMVTGAAGSIGSEIVRQLSKHDAKQIILFDCAETPMHNIYIELNDTNTAKNIIPYIGDVRNIDSLTDAFEMYHPQIIFHAAAYKHVPMMELHPSEAIKTNVGGSKNVADLSMKYNAERFVMISTDKAVNPTNVMGASKRLAEIYVQSLALSLKKNESKNHTRFMTTRFGNVLGSNGSVVPLFKNQISSGGPITITDKRIVRYFMTIPEACELVLEAGRMGNGGEIFVFDMGKPVKIYDMAKQMIMLSGLKPYIDIDIVETGLRPGEKLYEELLNDKEATEATHNDKITIGKVREYDYNDVASQIDDLIKTAKHNDSKAIVTMMKTLVPEYISKNSVFEKLDKHHDTKKTKPNA
;
A
#
# COMPACT_ATOMS: atom_id res chain seq x y z
N MET A 1 -8.93 -32.88 -43.27
CA MET A 1 -9.10 -31.74 -44.21
C MET A 1 -9.86 -30.57 -43.55
N SER A 2 -10.73 -30.79 -42.60
CA SER A 2 -11.44 -29.72 -41.85
C SER A 2 -10.58 -28.90 -40.85
N GLU A 3 -9.56 -29.51 -40.24
CA GLU A 3 -8.65 -28.82 -39.32
C GLU A 3 -7.63 -27.89 -39.99
N ILE A 4 -7.28 -28.14 -41.27
CA ILE A 4 -6.35 -27.31 -42.02
C ILE A 4 -7.03 -26.02 -42.52
N ILE A 5 -8.34 -26.04 -42.77
CA ILE A 5 -9.12 -24.88 -43.19
C ILE A 5 -9.35 -23.94 -42.02
N LEU A 6 -9.64 -24.45 -40.80
CA LEU A 6 -9.80 -23.66 -39.56
C LEU A 6 -8.50 -22.93 -39.16
N ASN A 7 -7.35 -23.50 -39.47
CA ASN A 7 -6.04 -22.89 -39.10
C ASN A 7 -5.62 -21.78 -40.06
N LYS A 8 -6.05 -21.82 -41.35
CA LYS A 8 -5.78 -20.77 -42.35
C LYS A 8 -6.56 -19.48 -42.09
N ASP A 9 -7.81 -19.59 -41.63
CA ASP A 9 -8.62 -18.44 -41.27
C ASP A 9 -8.14 -17.73 -39.98
N SER A 10 -7.56 -18.45 -39.05
CA SER A 10 -6.97 -17.88 -37.85
C SER A 10 -5.64 -17.14 -38.14
N LEU A 11 -4.84 -17.66 -39.07
CA LEU A 11 -3.56 -17.07 -39.50
C LEU A 11 -3.76 -15.80 -40.35
N THR A 12 -4.77 -15.77 -41.18
CA THR A 12 -5.13 -14.58 -41.97
C THR A 12 -5.71 -13.49 -41.07
N LYS A 13 -6.57 -13.83 -40.08
CA LYS A 13 -7.06 -12.90 -39.08
C LYS A 13 -5.93 -12.35 -38.21
N LYS A 14 -4.97 -13.18 -37.76
CA LYS A 14 -3.80 -12.72 -36.99
C LYS A 14 -2.88 -11.81 -37.83
N ARG A 15 -2.64 -12.09 -39.08
CA ARG A 15 -1.85 -11.22 -39.98
C ARG A 15 -2.56 -9.90 -40.25
N PHE A 16 -3.87 -9.90 -40.48
CA PHE A 16 -4.68 -8.67 -40.65
C PHE A 16 -4.66 -7.80 -39.38
N ALA A 17 -4.81 -8.40 -38.19
CA ALA A 17 -4.70 -7.70 -36.91
C ALA A 17 -3.31 -7.12 -36.65
N LEU A 18 -2.24 -7.85 -37.06
CA LEU A 18 -0.86 -7.39 -36.89
C LEU A 18 -0.57 -6.17 -37.77
N VAL A 19 -1.07 -6.17 -39.02
CA VAL A 19 -0.92 -5.05 -39.96
C VAL A 19 -1.65 -3.81 -39.45
N PHE A 20 -2.86 -3.95 -38.86
CA PHE A 20 -3.59 -2.83 -38.25
C PHE A 20 -2.95 -2.30 -36.95
N ARG A 21 -2.21 -3.15 -36.23
CA ARG A 21 -1.51 -2.78 -34.98
C ARG A 21 -0.29 -1.88 -35.24
N THR A 22 0.41 -2.08 -36.32
CA THR A 22 1.69 -1.41 -36.65
C THR A 22 1.53 -0.19 -37.57
N LEU A 23 0.41 -0.06 -38.30
CA LEU A 23 0.16 1.04 -39.22
C LEU A 23 -0.12 2.35 -38.48
N GLN A 24 0.90 3.16 -38.25
CA GLN A 24 0.74 4.59 -38.12
C GLN A 24 0.32 5.14 -39.48
N THR A 25 -1.00 5.25 -39.74
CA THR A 25 -1.52 5.80 -40.97
C THR A 25 -0.99 7.22 -41.18
N PRO A 26 -0.20 7.49 -42.25
CA PRO A 26 0.28 8.84 -42.54
C PRO A 26 -0.90 9.80 -42.72
N ARG A 27 -0.74 11.03 -42.29
CA ARG A 27 -1.80 12.07 -42.28
C ARG A 27 -2.43 12.30 -43.64
N TYR A 28 -1.65 12.18 -44.72
CA TYR A 28 -2.13 12.34 -46.07
C TYR A 28 -3.07 11.21 -46.54
N ILE A 29 -2.94 10.00 -45.98
CA ILE A 29 -3.86 8.90 -46.27
C ILE A 29 -5.24 9.17 -45.64
N ILE A 30 -5.28 9.73 -44.42
CA ILE A 30 -6.53 10.12 -43.79
C ILE A 30 -7.24 11.19 -44.58
N LEU A 31 -6.51 12.21 -45.05
CA LEU A 31 -7.06 13.27 -45.88
C LEU A 31 -7.58 12.72 -47.23
N PHE A 32 -6.85 11.79 -47.82
CA PHE A 32 -7.27 11.13 -49.07
C PHE A 32 -8.58 10.34 -48.87
N ILE A 33 -8.69 9.56 -47.80
CA ILE A 33 -9.93 8.84 -47.48
C ILE A 33 -11.10 9.79 -47.25
N ASP A 34 -10.89 10.88 -46.51
CA ASP A 34 -11.91 11.91 -46.27
C ASP A 34 -12.38 12.54 -47.62
N LEU A 35 -11.48 12.80 -48.57
CA LEU A 35 -11.83 13.28 -49.89
C LEU A 35 -12.58 12.23 -50.75
N CYS A 36 -12.24 10.93 -50.60
CA CYS A 36 -13.02 9.85 -51.21
C CYS A 36 -14.46 9.80 -50.71
N ILE A 37 -14.67 10.06 -49.41
CA ILE A 37 -16.03 10.14 -48.84
C ILE A 37 -16.76 11.34 -49.40
N VAL A 38 -16.13 12.48 -49.58
CA VAL A 38 -16.72 13.66 -50.26
C VAL A 38 -17.17 13.32 -51.67
N THR A 39 -16.27 12.65 -52.44
CA THR A 39 -16.59 12.23 -53.82
C THR A 39 -17.81 11.28 -53.85
N LEU A 40 -17.81 10.26 -52.97
CA LEU A 40 -18.89 9.28 -52.88
C LEU A 40 -20.21 9.94 -52.48
N GLY A 41 -20.18 10.85 -51.47
CA GLY A 41 -21.32 11.63 -51.03
C GLY A 41 -21.88 12.51 -52.16
N THR A 42 -21.02 13.12 -52.99
CA THR A 42 -21.39 13.92 -54.16
C THR A 42 -22.05 13.06 -55.20
N LEU A 43 -21.53 11.87 -55.53
CA LEU A 43 -22.11 10.92 -56.46
C LEU A 43 -23.49 10.47 -55.95
N LEU A 44 -23.61 10.12 -54.69
CA LEU A 44 -24.85 9.66 -54.06
C LEU A 44 -25.96 10.74 -54.12
N THR A 45 -25.63 11.98 -53.80
CA THR A 45 -26.58 13.12 -53.87
C THR A 45 -26.96 13.44 -55.30
N THR A 46 -26.03 13.31 -56.28
CA THR A 46 -26.36 13.46 -57.70
C THR A 46 -27.33 12.37 -58.16
N PHE A 47 -27.14 11.13 -57.74
CA PHE A 47 -28.03 10.00 -58.00
C PHE A 47 -29.40 10.23 -57.37
N PHE A 48 -29.50 10.63 -56.13
CA PHE A 48 -30.80 11.02 -55.51
C PHE A 48 -31.50 12.15 -56.25
N LYS A 49 -30.72 13.16 -56.70
CA LYS A 49 -31.30 14.25 -57.51
C LYS A 49 -31.93 13.76 -58.82
N ILE A 50 -31.27 12.82 -59.50
CA ILE A 50 -31.82 12.21 -60.75
C ILE A 50 -33.14 11.49 -60.46
N ILE A 51 -33.21 10.68 -59.40
CA ILE A 51 -34.37 9.90 -59.01
C ILE A 51 -35.54 10.83 -58.63
N ILE A 52 -35.31 11.77 -57.71
CA ILE A 52 -36.35 12.63 -57.15
C ILE A 52 -36.93 13.58 -58.21
N LEU A 53 -36.12 14.06 -59.12
CA LEU A 53 -36.57 14.99 -60.15
C LEU A 53 -37.10 14.32 -61.43
N HIS A 54 -37.16 12.97 -61.51
CA HIS A 54 -37.60 12.16 -62.65
C HIS A 54 -37.00 12.62 -63.99
N ARG A 55 -35.82 13.27 -63.97
CA ARG A 55 -35.16 13.78 -65.16
C ARG A 55 -33.90 12.94 -65.46
N PHE A 56 -34.11 11.82 -66.11
CA PHE A 56 -33.03 11.13 -66.84
C PHE A 56 -32.77 11.87 -68.15
N SER A 57 -32.19 13.07 -68.03
CA SER A 57 -31.75 13.82 -69.20
C SER A 57 -30.22 13.71 -69.28
N TYR A 58 -29.71 13.60 -70.47
CA TYR A 58 -28.26 13.61 -70.83
C TYR A 58 -27.55 14.80 -70.13
N ASN A 59 -28.24 15.88 -69.90
CA ASN A 59 -27.77 17.09 -69.23
C ASN A 59 -27.56 16.97 -67.69
N ALA A 60 -27.91 15.86 -67.04
CA ALA A 60 -27.69 15.69 -65.62
C ALA A 60 -26.23 15.59 -65.23
N TRP A 61 -25.39 15.12 -66.16
CA TRP A 61 -23.96 15.00 -66.02
C TRP A 61 -23.17 16.18 -66.61
N ASP A 62 -23.86 17.08 -67.28
CA ASP A 62 -23.26 18.26 -67.92
C ASP A 62 -22.70 19.19 -66.83
N GLY A 63 -21.38 19.45 -66.88
CA GLY A 63 -20.65 20.22 -65.88
C GLY A 63 -20.44 19.49 -64.56
N PHE A 64 -20.56 18.15 -64.49
CA PHE A 64 -20.33 17.39 -63.23
C PHE A 64 -18.88 17.52 -62.75
N PHE A 65 -17.90 17.34 -63.65
CA PHE A 65 -16.48 17.40 -63.26
C PHE A 65 -16.02 18.78 -62.76
N PRO A 66 -16.39 19.91 -63.39
CA PRO A 66 -16.10 21.23 -62.83
C PRO A 66 -16.74 21.47 -61.45
N LYS A 67 -17.99 20.99 -61.28
CA LYS A 67 -18.69 21.11 -59.99
C LYS A 67 -18.05 20.24 -58.90
N LEU A 68 -17.63 19.00 -59.26
CA LEU A 68 -16.94 18.12 -58.36
C LEU A 68 -15.57 18.71 -57.92
N SER A 69 -14.80 19.30 -58.85
CA SER A 69 -13.55 19.93 -58.54
C SER A 69 -13.69 21.10 -57.56
N LEU A 70 -14.75 21.93 -57.76
CA LEU A 70 -15.08 23.04 -56.85
C LEU A 70 -15.45 22.52 -55.46
N ILE A 71 -16.25 21.45 -55.36
CA ILE A 71 -16.65 20.82 -54.11
C ILE A 71 -15.41 20.29 -53.37
N LEU A 72 -14.57 19.51 -54.07
CA LEU A 72 -13.34 18.94 -53.48
C LEU A 72 -12.38 20.01 -53.00
N ALA A 73 -12.18 21.09 -53.78
CA ALA A 73 -11.34 22.20 -53.37
C ALA A 73 -11.87 22.90 -52.08
N THR A 74 -13.18 23.11 -52.01
CA THR A 74 -13.81 23.72 -50.83
C THR A 74 -13.71 22.86 -49.59
N TYR A 75 -13.98 21.55 -49.72
CA TYR A 75 -13.82 20.61 -48.59
C TYR A 75 -12.36 20.44 -48.20
N LEU A 76 -11.43 20.37 -49.16
CA LEU A 76 -9.98 20.34 -48.87
C LEU A 76 -9.53 21.54 -48.07
N LEU A 77 -9.94 22.74 -48.45
CA LEU A 77 -9.66 23.98 -47.74
C LEU A 77 -10.18 23.92 -46.30
N SER A 78 -11.42 23.48 -46.15
CA SER A 78 -12.04 23.33 -44.83
C SER A 78 -11.32 22.30 -43.96
N PHE A 79 -10.95 21.13 -44.52
CA PHE A 79 -10.20 20.10 -43.81
C PHE A 79 -8.83 20.57 -43.34
N VAL A 80 -8.16 21.41 -44.14
CA VAL A 80 -6.86 22.01 -43.80
C VAL A 80 -7.03 23.02 -42.66
N ILE A 81 -8.06 23.89 -42.70
CA ILE A 81 -8.33 24.90 -41.66
C ILE A 81 -8.60 24.23 -40.30
N PHE A 82 -9.52 23.27 -40.26
CA PHE A 82 -9.87 22.57 -39.02
C PHE A 82 -8.94 21.44 -38.64
N LYS A 83 -7.92 21.14 -39.46
CA LYS A 83 -6.92 20.07 -39.23
C LYS A 83 -7.59 18.72 -38.90
N THR A 84 -8.65 18.35 -39.64
CA THR A 84 -9.44 17.12 -39.40
C THR A 84 -8.60 15.84 -39.55
N TYR A 85 -7.51 15.87 -40.32
CA TYR A 85 -6.59 14.78 -40.60
C TYR A 85 -5.43 14.66 -39.58
N HIS A 86 -5.34 15.57 -38.57
CA HIS A 86 -4.28 15.54 -37.56
C HIS A 86 -4.54 14.52 -36.43
N GLY A 87 -5.77 13.99 -36.30
CA GLY A 87 -6.14 13.02 -35.29
C GLY A 87 -5.76 11.59 -35.68
N ILE A 88 -5.44 10.74 -34.69
CA ILE A 88 -5.29 9.30 -34.91
C ILE A 88 -6.70 8.70 -34.89
N ILE A 89 -7.20 8.17 -36.02
CA ILE A 89 -8.60 7.73 -36.19
C ILE A 89 -9.05 6.75 -35.12
N ARG A 90 -8.18 5.85 -34.69
CA ARG A 90 -8.45 4.83 -33.66
C ARG A 90 -8.77 5.41 -32.25
N TYR A 91 -8.31 6.65 -31.97
CA TYR A 91 -8.55 7.35 -30.71
C TYR A 91 -9.53 8.53 -30.87
N SER A 92 -10.29 8.59 -31.95
CA SER A 92 -11.24 9.68 -32.20
C SER A 92 -12.20 9.85 -31.05
N GLY A 93 -12.24 11.06 -30.50
CA GLY A 93 -13.12 11.46 -29.40
C GLY A 93 -14.18 12.50 -29.83
N THR A 94 -14.93 13.00 -28.85
CA THR A 94 -15.96 14.05 -29.04
C THR A 94 -15.38 15.32 -29.68
N ARG A 95 -14.12 15.69 -29.35
CA ARG A 95 -13.43 16.85 -29.96
C ARG A 95 -13.22 16.70 -31.46
N ASP A 96 -12.94 15.48 -31.94
CA ASP A 96 -12.74 15.23 -33.37
C ASP A 96 -14.06 15.24 -34.12
N ALA A 97 -15.14 14.72 -33.50
CA ALA A 97 -16.49 14.83 -34.06
C ALA A 97 -16.94 16.29 -34.20
N ILE A 98 -16.66 17.15 -33.23
CA ILE A 98 -16.94 18.58 -33.26
C ILE A 98 -16.14 19.27 -34.40
N LYS A 99 -14.84 18.94 -34.59
CA LYS A 99 -14.05 19.48 -35.71
C LYS A 99 -14.61 19.09 -37.06
N LEU A 100 -15.08 17.83 -37.23
CA LEU A 100 -15.74 17.37 -38.43
C LEU A 100 -17.01 18.13 -38.70
N LEU A 101 -17.87 18.30 -37.70
CA LEU A 101 -19.10 19.05 -37.79
C LEU A 101 -18.83 20.48 -38.28
N PHE A 102 -17.92 21.22 -37.64
CA PHE A 102 -17.59 22.58 -38.07
C PHE A 102 -16.98 22.64 -39.47
N SER A 103 -16.12 21.67 -39.79
CA SER A 103 -15.48 21.61 -41.12
C SER A 103 -16.51 21.38 -42.23
N VAL A 104 -17.39 20.41 -42.07
CA VAL A 104 -18.45 20.13 -43.06
C VAL A 104 -19.44 21.29 -43.15
N THR A 105 -19.84 21.88 -42.02
CA THR A 105 -20.73 23.03 -41.99
C THR A 105 -20.13 24.24 -42.72
N MET A 106 -18.84 24.54 -42.46
CA MET A 106 -18.16 25.63 -43.17
C MET A 106 -18.08 25.37 -44.66
N ALA A 107 -17.73 24.16 -45.10
CA ALA A 107 -17.65 23.84 -46.53
C ALA A 107 -19.01 23.94 -47.23
N THR A 108 -20.08 23.42 -46.62
CA THR A 108 -21.45 23.50 -47.16
C THR A 108 -21.94 24.93 -47.22
N THR A 109 -21.65 25.76 -46.21
CA THR A 109 -22.03 27.19 -46.20
C THR A 109 -21.31 27.97 -47.30
N ILE A 110 -20.01 27.73 -47.50
CA ILE A 110 -19.23 28.37 -48.60
C ILE A 110 -19.84 27.98 -49.96
N LEU A 111 -20.18 26.71 -50.17
CA LEU A 111 -20.80 26.25 -51.42
C LEU A 111 -22.16 26.90 -51.69
N ILE A 112 -22.97 27.05 -50.66
CA ILE A 112 -24.30 27.73 -50.77
C ILE A 112 -24.08 29.21 -51.09
N ILE A 113 -23.20 29.90 -50.38
CA ILE A 113 -22.91 31.32 -50.65
C ILE A 113 -22.42 31.50 -52.08
N ASN A 114 -21.44 30.68 -52.52
CA ASN A 114 -20.92 30.70 -53.88
C ASN A 114 -22.03 30.47 -54.90
N SER A 115 -22.93 29.52 -54.70
CA SER A 115 -24.07 29.25 -55.58
C SER A 115 -25.03 30.48 -55.64
N CYS A 116 -25.26 31.17 -54.50
CA CYS A 116 -26.08 32.36 -54.47
C CYS A 116 -25.42 33.56 -55.18
N ILE A 117 -24.13 33.78 -55.02
CA ILE A 117 -23.35 34.84 -55.66
C ILE A 117 -23.38 34.66 -57.19
N VAL A 118 -23.08 33.45 -57.67
CA VAL A 118 -23.05 33.18 -59.12
C VAL A 118 -24.46 33.32 -59.71
N LYS A 119 -25.52 32.91 -59.01
CA LYS A 119 -26.89 33.13 -59.43
C LYS A 119 -27.20 34.62 -59.58
N TYR A 120 -26.71 35.43 -58.63
CA TYR A 120 -26.91 36.88 -58.65
C TYR A 120 -26.19 37.55 -59.86
N ILE A 121 -24.99 37.11 -60.19
CA ILE A 121 -24.16 37.68 -61.26
C ILE A 121 -24.59 37.19 -62.65
N THR A 122 -24.86 35.88 -62.80
CA THR A 122 -25.05 35.27 -64.14
C THR A 122 -26.49 34.96 -64.43
N GLY A 123 -27.41 35.12 -63.46
CA GLY A 123 -28.81 34.70 -63.57
C GLY A 123 -29.01 33.18 -63.42
N TYR A 124 -27.96 32.38 -63.42
CA TYR A 124 -28.01 30.91 -63.32
C TYR A 124 -27.24 30.40 -62.13
N PRO A 125 -27.83 29.59 -61.25
CA PRO A 125 -27.12 29.03 -60.11
C PRO A 125 -26.16 27.91 -60.53
N ILE A 126 -24.99 27.82 -59.91
CA ILE A 126 -24.06 26.70 -60.10
C ILE A 126 -24.75 25.37 -59.74
N PHE A 127 -25.49 25.40 -58.66
CA PHE A 127 -26.31 24.26 -58.20
C PHE A 127 -27.79 24.63 -58.27
N ILE A 128 -28.58 23.81 -58.90
CA ILE A 128 -30.00 24.07 -59.20
C ILE A 128 -30.82 24.25 -57.91
N TYR A 129 -30.47 23.51 -56.84
CA TYR A 129 -31.16 23.60 -55.55
C TYR A 129 -30.16 23.55 -54.39
N ASN A 130 -30.13 24.56 -53.54
CA ASN A 130 -29.28 24.64 -52.35
C ASN A 130 -29.62 23.55 -51.32
N THR A 131 -30.83 23.03 -51.31
CA THR A 131 -31.25 21.90 -50.45
C THR A 131 -30.44 20.63 -50.71
N PHE A 132 -30.01 20.38 -51.97
CA PHE A 132 -29.14 19.23 -52.26
C PHE A 132 -27.69 19.42 -51.78
N ILE A 133 -27.19 20.65 -51.64
CA ILE A 133 -25.89 20.94 -51.03
C ILE A 133 -25.95 20.63 -49.54
N ALA A 134 -27.03 21.03 -48.86
CA ALA A 134 -27.23 20.72 -47.45
C ALA A 134 -27.35 19.19 -47.21
N LEU A 135 -28.11 18.49 -48.04
CA LEU A 135 -28.27 17.04 -48.00
C LEU A 135 -26.89 16.36 -48.23
N GLN A 136 -26.12 16.84 -49.19
CA GLN A 136 -24.75 16.37 -49.46
C GLN A 136 -23.84 16.50 -48.23
N GLY A 137 -23.88 17.66 -47.55
CA GLY A 137 -23.12 17.88 -46.33
C GLY A 137 -23.50 16.89 -45.23
N LEU A 138 -24.79 16.61 -45.05
CA LEU A 138 -25.28 15.61 -44.09
C LEU A 138 -24.76 14.19 -44.39
N ILE A 139 -24.83 13.77 -45.66
CA ILE A 139 -24.36 12.45 -46.10
C ILE A 139 -22.85 12.33 -45.91
N ILE A 140 -22.06 13.36 -46.23
CA ILE A 140 -20.60 13.39 -46.02
C ILE A 140 -20.27 13.31 -44.54
N LEU A 141 -20.94 14.09 -43.69
CA LEU A 141 -20.75 14.06 -42.24
C LEU A 141 -21.04 12.67 -41.65
N ALA A 142 -22.18 12.09 -42.05
CA ALA A 142 -22.56 10.75 -41.62
C ALA A 142 -21.52 9.70 -42.05
N GLY A 143 -21.07 9.73 -43.30
CA GLY A 143 -20.07 8.82 -43.84
C GLY A 143 -18.72 8.91 -43.07
N MET A 144 -18.28 10.13 -42.79
CA MET A 144 -17.05 10.35 -42.01
C MET A 144 -17.16 9.85 -40.56
N CYS A 145 -18.32 10.08 -39.92
CA CYS A 145 -18.59 9.58 -38.56
C CYS A 145 -18.64 8.04 -38.53
N VAL A 146 -19.37 7.42 -39.46
CA VAL A 146 -19.46 5.96 -39.57
C VAL A 146 -18.08 5.34 -39.78
N LEU A 147 -17.28 5.87 -40.71
CA LEU A 147 -15.94 5.36 -40.94
C LEU A 147 -15.09 5.39 -39.66
N ARG A 148 -15.08 6.52 -38.94
CA ARG A 148 -14.28 6.68 -37.72
C ARG A 148 -14.75 5.78 -36.60
N LEU A 149 -16.06 5.62 -36.41
CA LEU A 149 -16.64 4.67 -35.45
C LEU A 149 -16.30 3.21 -35.81
N THR A 150 -16.37 2.86 -37.09
CA THR A 150 -16.04 1.51 -37.56
C THR A 150 -14.56 1.18 -37.34
N VAL A 151 -13.64 2.09 -37.67
CA VAL A 151 -12.21 1.91 -37.41
C VAL A 151 -11.93 1.78 -35.92
N LYS A 152 -12.54 2.61 -35.10
CA LYS A 152 -12.45 2.52 -33.64
C LYS A 152 -12.98 1.19 -33.10
N TYR A 153 -14.12 0.74 -33.60
CA TYR A 153 -14.72 -0.54 -33.21
C TYR A 153 -13.83 -1.74 -33.58
N ILE A 154 -13.32 -1.76 -34.82
CA ILE A 154 -12.41 -2.83 -35.32
C ILE A 154 -11.11 -2.83 -34.48
N TYR A 155 -10.53 -1.65 -34.22
CA TYR A 155 -9.34 -1.51 -33.42
C TYR A 155 -9.56 -2.02 -32.00
N ASN A 156 -10.63 -1.60 -31.33
CA ASN A 156 -10.97 -2.06 -29.99
C ASN A 156 -11.21 -3.58 -29.95
N LYS A 157 -11.84 -4.15 -30.99
CA LYS A 157 -12.07 -5.58 -31.09
C LYS A 157 -10.80 -6.39 -31.40
N SER A 158 -9.87 -5.83 -32.16
CA SER A 158 -8.59 -6.49 -32.48
C SER A 158 -7.55 -6.38 -31.35
N ASN A 159 -7.67 -5.38 -30.48
CA ASN A 159 -6.82 -5.22 -29.28
C ASN A 159 -7.26 -6.06 -28.09
N ILE A 160 -8.41 -6.71 -28.16
CA ILE A 160 -8.80 -7.75 -27.21
C ILE A 160 -8.00 -9.01 -27.59
N GLY A 161 -6.68 -8.96 -27.34
CA GLY A 161 -5.80 -10.13 -27.40
C GLY A 161 -6.29 -11.21 -26.45
N ASP A 162 -5.96 -12.47 -26.69
CA ASP A 162 -6.46 -13.69 -26.09
C ASP A 162 -7.08 -13.52 -24.68
N ILE A 163 -8.40 -13.26 -24.67
CA ILE A 163 -9.24 -13.05 -23.46
C ILE A 163 -9.22 -14.29 -22.56
N LYS A 164 -8.73 -15.43 -23.08
CA LYS A 164 -8.70 -16.71 -22.36
C LYS A 164 -7.69 -16.76 -21.22
N GLU A 165 -6.69 -15.87 -21.16
CA GLU A 165 -5.63 -15.90 -20.13
C GLU A 165 -5.77 -14.80 -19.06
N ARG A 166 -6.68 -13.82 -19.23
CA ARG A 166 -6.84 -12.75 -18.23
C ARG A 166 -7.78 -13.17 -17.11
N THR A 167 -7.35 -12.98 -15.87
CA THR A 167 -8.20 -13.17 -14.68
C THR A 167 -9.36 -12.18 -14.70
N ARG A 168 -10.59 -12.67 -14.70
CA ARG A 168 -11.80 -11.83 -14.68
C ARG A 168 -12.01 -11.27 -13.29
N VAL A 169 -12.11 -9.94 -13.19
CA VAL A 169 -12.19 -9.25 -11.90
C VAL A 169 -13.45 -8.40 -11.80
N ILE A 170 -14.00 -8.34 -10.61
CA ILE A 170 -15.08 -7.44 -10.23
C ILE A 170 -14.48 -6.29 -9.41
N ILE A 171 -14.84 -5.06 -9.72
CA ILE A 171 -14.34 -3.87 -9.03
C ILE A 171 -15.39 -3.39 -8.04
N LEU A 172 -15.00 -3.22 -6.77
CA LEU A 172 -15.88 -2.70 -5.74
C LEU A 172 -16.02 -1.18 -5.88
N GLY A 173 -17.27 -0.70 -5.88
CA GLY A 173 -17.60 0.71 -5.95
C GLY A 173 -17.61 1.29 -7.36
N THR A 174 -18.21 2.47 -7.47
CA THR A 174 -18.38 3.24 -8.71
C THR A 174 -17.81 4.65 -8.59
N ALA A 175 -16.89 4.87 -7.64
CA ALA A 175 -16.18 6.14 -7.46
C ALA A 175 -15.27 6.42 -8.67
N THR A 176 -14.86 7.67 -8.84
CA THR A 176 -14.02 8.12 -9.96
C THR A 176 -12.76 7.26 -10.11
N ASN A 177 -12.11 6.91 -9.01
CA ASN A 177 -10.90 6.09 -9.01
C ASN A 177 -11.17 4.65 -9.46
N SER A 178 -12.26 4.03 -9.00
CA SER A 178 -12.67 2.68 -9.44
C SER A 178 -12.93 2.64 -10.95
N VAL A 179 -13.55 3.70 -11.51
CA VAL A 179 -13.80 3.81 -12.95
C VAL A 179 -12.49 4.00 -13.73
N VAL A 180 -11.59 4.85 -13.22
CA VAL A 180 -10.25 5.05 -13.81
C VAL A 180 -9.45 3.76 -13.79
N LEU A 181 -9.48 3.00 -12.68
CA LEU A 181 -8.85 1.70 -12.56
C LEU A 181 -9.38 0.72 -13.61
N ALA A 182 -10.70 0.58 -13.71
CA ALA A 182 -11.33 -0.31 -14.67
C ALA A 182 -10.92 0.00 -16.12
N ARG A 183 -10.91 1.30 -16.48
CA ARG A 183 -10.49 1.76 -17.79
C ARG A 183 -9.04 1.40 -18.08
N LYS A 184 -8.16 1.66 -17.13
CA LYS A 184 -6.74 1.37 -17.26
C LYS A 184 -6.46 -0.14 -17.38
N LEU A 185 -7.09 -0.98 -16.53
CA LEU A 185 -6.96 -2.44 -16.63
C LEU A 185 -7.49 -2.98 -17.97
N LYS A 186 -8.54 -2.36 -18.53
CA LYS A 186 -9.08 -2.73 -19.85
C LYS A 186 -8.15 -2.34 -20.99
N GLU A 187 -7.46 -1.20 -20.87
CA GLU A 187 -6.54 -0.64 -21.88
C GLU A 187 -5.14 -1.27 -21.84
N GLU A 188 -4.78 -1.96 -20.77
CA GLU A 188 -3.45 -2.58 -20.60
C GLU A 188 -3.30 -3.78 -21.54
N GLU A 189 -2.40 -3.68 -22.53
CA GLU A 189 -2.23 -4.67 -23.60
C GLU A 189 -1.80 -6.06 -23.10
N ASN A 190 -0.97 -6.12 -22.06
CA ASN A 190 -0.47 -7.36 -21.43
C ASN A 190 -0.96 -7.52 -19.98
N GLY A 191 -2.08 -6.89 -19.62
CA GLY A 191 -2.58 -6.92 -18.25
C GLY A 191 -3.12 -8.29 -17.85
N CYS A 192 -2.85 -8.69 -16.61
CA CYS A 192 -3.32 -9.96 -16.04
C CYS A 192 -4.81 -9.95 -15.69
N TYR A 193 -5.44 -8.76 -15.58
CA TYR A 193 -6.80 -8.61 -15.09
C TYR A 193 -7.74 -8.02 -16.15
N LEU A 194 -8.99 -8.54 -16.18
CA LEU A 194 -10.07 -8.06 -17.04
C LEU A 194 -11.28 -7.65 -16.18
N PRO A 195 -11.61 -6.36 -16.06
CA PRO A 195 -12.79 -5.92 -15.31
C PRO A 195 -14.07 -6.31 -16.05
N VAL A 196 -14.96 -7.04 -15.37
CA VAL A 196 -16.21 -7.58 -15.96
C VAL A 196 -17.47 -7.00 -15.34
N ALA A 197 -17.40 -6.45 -14.11
CA ALA A 197 -18.52 -5.78 -13.46
C ALA A 197 -18.03 -4.81 -12.38
N PHE A 198 -18.86 -3.82 -12.06
CA PHE A 198 -18.75 -3.02 -10.84
C PHE A 198 -19.78 -3.48 -9.82
N LEU A 199 -19.40 -3.53 -8.54
CA LEU A 199 -20.32 -3.75 -7.43
C LEU A 199 -20.59 -2.44 -6.69
N ASN A 200 -21.85 -2.03 -6.62
CA ASN A 200 -22.25 -0.84 -5.88
C ASN A 200 -22.94 -1.23 -4.57
N MET A 201 -22.34 -0.85 -3.44
CA MET A 201 -22.86 -1.12 -2.09
C MET A 201 -23.87 -0.07 -1.63
N LYS A 202 -23.87 1.13 -2.21
CA LYS A 202 -24.79 2.21 -1.84
C LYS A 202 -26.09 2.09 -2.63
N LYS A 203 -27.22 2.30 -1.97
CA LYS A 203 -28.51 2.57 -2.65
C LYS A 203 -28.38 3.88 -3.42
N GLY A 204 -28.10 3.83 -4.71
CA GLY A 204 -27.84 5.02 -5.53
C GLY A 204 -28.36 4.86 -6.96
N ARG A 205 -28.36 5.97 -7.71
CA ARG A 205 -28.94 6.14 -9.06
C ARG A 205 -28.28 5.31 -10.19
N PHE A 206 -27.22 4.55 -9.91
CA PHE A 206 -26.41 3.86 -10.93
C PHE A 206 -26.55 2.33 -10.90
N THR A 207 -27.57 1.77 -10.26
CA THR A 207 -27.86 0.34 -10.34
C THR A 207 -28.51 0.03 -11.69
N ASP A 208 -28.08 -1.09 -12.32
CA ASP A 208 -28.52 -1.55 -13.65
C ASP A 208 -28.12 -0.62 -14.82
N SER A 209 -27.04 0.14 -14.64
CA SER A 209 -26.39 0.96 -15.67
C SER A 209 -25.05 0.37 -16.09
N GLU A 210 -24.49 0.90 -17.17
CA GLU A 210 -23.14 0.54 -17.64
C GLU A 210 -22.20 1.74 -17.58
N ILE A 211 -20.96 1.50 -17.14
CA ILE A 211 -19.88 2.48 -17.17
C ILE A 211 -18.79 1.95 -18.10
N ASP A 212 -18.50 2.63 -19.18
CA ASP A 212 -17.53 2.21 -20.23
C ASP A 212 -17.79 0.79 -20.78
N GLY A 213 -19.08 0.38 -20.85
CA GLY A 213 -19.50 -0.95 -21.29
C GLY A 213 -19.23 -2.06 -20.24
N ILE A 214 -19.07 -1.69 -18.96
CA ILE A 214 -18.97 -2.60 -17.83
C ILE A 214 -20.24 -2.41 -16.97
N PRO A 215 -21.01 -3.46 -16.71
CA PRO A 215 -22.27 -3.37 -15.96
C PRO A 215 -22.02 -3.03 -14.49
N VAL A 216 -22.89 -2.19 -13.92
CA VAL A 216 -22.92 -1.84 -12.51
C VAL A 216 -24.02 -2.64 -11.81
N ILE A 217 -23.64 -3.47 -10.86
CA ILE A 217 -24.54 -4.40 -10.17
C ILE A 217 -24.74 -3.93 -8.74
N LYS A 218 -25.97 -4.01 -8.27
CA LYS A 218 -26.29 -3.78 -6.86
C LYS A 218 -25.77 -4.95 -6.01
N TYR A 219 -24.99 -4.64 -5.01
CA TYR A 219 -24.55 -5.61 -4.02
C TYR A 219 -25.63 -5.89 -2.99
N THR A 220 -25.90 -7.17 -2.74
CA THR A 220 -26.58 -7.67 -1.55
C THR A 220 -25.82 -8.90 -1.05
N PRO A 221 -25.67 -9.11 0.26
CA PRO A 221 -24.92 -10.26 0.79
C PRO A 221 -25.36 -11.61 0.23
N GLU A 222 -26.65 -11.75 -0.09
CA GLU A 222 -27.28 -12.98 -0.59
C GLU A 222 -26.96 -13.25 -2.07
N ASN A 223 -26.54 -12.25 -2.84
CA ASN A 223 -26.31 -12.36 -4.29
C ASN A 223 -24.85 -12.57 -4.68
N THR A 224 -23.93 -12.61 -3.72
CA THR A 224 -22.49 -12.63 -3.99
C THR A 224 -22.07 -13.76 -4.90
N ASP A 225 -22.39 -15.00 -4.53
CA ASP A 225 -22.03 -16.21 -5.31
C ASP A 225 -22.60 -16.16 -6.72
N ASN A 226 -23.86 -15.73 -6.86
CA ASN A 226 -24.55 -15.66 -8.14
C ASN A 226 -23.89 -14.62 -9.07
N ILE A 227 -23.43 -13.48 -8.53
CA ILE A 227 -22.76 -12.45 -9.31
C ILE A 227 -21.41 -12.96 -9.82
N PHE A 228 -20.57 -13.55 -8.94
CA PHE A 228 -19.26 -14.05 -9.34
C PHE A 228 -19.37 -15.19 -10.36
N ARG A 229 -20.31 -16.12 -10.18
CA ARG A 229 -20.61 -17.20 -11.15
C ARG A 229 -21.12 -16.63 -12.47
N LYS A 230 -22.07 -15.68 -12.45
CA LYS A 230 -22.64 -15.08 -13.67
C LYS A 230 -21.58 -14.43 -14.56
N TYR A 231 -20.61 -13.75 -13.96
CA TYR A 231 -19.53 -13.06 -14.68
C TYR A 231 -18.28 -13.91 -14.83
N ASN A 232 -18.28 -15.15 -14.32
CA ASN A 232 -17.13 -16.05 -14.29
C ASN A 232 -15.88 -15.32 -13.73
N ALA A 233 -16.06 -14.58 -12.65
CA ALA A 233 -15.01 -13.84 -11.96
C ALA A 233 -14.54 -14.61 -10.73
N THR A 234 -13.22 -14.62 -10.49
CA THR A 234 -12.59 -15.27 -9.34
C THR A 234 -11.89 -14.28 -8.43
N THR A 235 -11.88 -13.01 -8.81
CA THR A 235 -11.11 -11.99 -8.12
C THR A 235 -11.93 -10.70 -7.97
N MET A 236 -11.83 -10.07 -6.82
CA MET A 236 -12.37 -8.75 -6.53
C MET A 236 -11.23 -7.74 -6.29
N ILE A 237 -11.36 -6.55 -6.84
CA ILE A 237 -10.43 -5.44 -6.59
C ILE A 237 -11.18 -4.28 -5.94
N PHE A 238 -10.59 -3.70 -4.90
CA PHE A 238 -11.14 -2.52 -4.22
C PHE A 238 -10.08 -1.44 -4.01
N GLU A 239 -10.53 -0.21 -3.76
CA GLU A 239 -9.66 0.93 -3.45
C GLU A 239 -9.31 0.97 -1.96
N PRO A 240 -8.13 1.53 -1.58
CA PRO A 240 -7.75 1.75 -0.19
C PRO A 240 -8.79 2.52 0.63
N SER A 241 -9.46 3.49 0.02
CA SER A 241 -10.54 4.27 0.65
C SER A 241 -11.74 3.44 1.10
N GLN A 242 -11.91 2.24 0.56
CA GLN A 242 -13.02 1.32 0.84
C GLN A 242 -12.69 0.28 1.91
N ILE A 243 -11.48 0.31 2.46
CA ILE A 243 -11.01 -0.66 3.46
C ILE A 243 -11.91 -0.71 4.71
N ASN A 244 -12.57 0.41 5.03
CA ASN A 244 -13.53 0.47 6.14
C ASN A 244 -14.74 -0.45 5.95
N LEU A 245 -15.10 -0.78 4.71
CA LEU A 245 -16.19 -1.72 4.40
C LEU A 245 -15.78 -3.16 4.76
N LEU A 246 -14.50 -3.51 4.56
CA LEU A 246 -13.92 -4.77 5.04
C LEU A 246 -13.93 -4.85 6.57
N ARG A 247 -13.54 -3.77 7.24
CA ARG A 247 -13.46 -3.67 8.69
C ARG A 247 -14.83 -3.79 9.38
N ASN A 248 -15.87 -3.23 8.77
CA ASN A 248 -17.23 -3.30 9.27
C ASN A 248 -17.91 -4.66 9.01
N GLY A 249 -17.22 -5.60 8.38
CA GLY A 249 -17.78 -6.92 8.03
C GLY A 249 -18.74 -6.90 6.84
N GLU A 250 -18.92 -5.76 6.18
CA GLU A 250 -19.83 -5.63 5.02
C GLU A 250 -19.36 -6.46 3.83
N ILE A 251 -18.07 -6.78 3.77
CA ILE A 251 -17.44 -7.60 2.73
C ILE A 251 -17.16 -9.03 3.21
N ALA A 252 -17.51 -9.36 4.45
CA ALA A 252 -17.35 -10.73 4.97
C ALA A 252 -17.94 -11.82 4.05
N PRO A 253 -19.09 -11.62 3.36
CA PRO A 253 -19.60 -12.60 2.42
C PRO A 253 -18.64 -12.90 1.25
N PHE A 254 -17.81 -11.96 0.81
CA PHE A 254 -16.83 -12.20 -0.26
C PHE A 254 -15.64 -13.03 0.20
N LEU A 255 -15.31 -12.98 1.48
CA LEU A 255 -14.24 -13.80 2.06
C LEU A 255 -14.69 -15.26 2.29
N ASN A 256 -16.00 -15.55 2.25
CA ASN A 256 -16.56 -16.88 2.42
C ASN A 256 -16.71 -17.66 1.09
N VAL A 257 -16.40 -17.05 -0.04
CA VAL A 257 -16.45 -17.67 -1.37
C VAL A 257 -15.02 -17.76 -1.89
N ASP A 258 -14.70 -18.68 -2.80
CA ASP A 258 -13.39 -18.80 -3.48
C ASP A 258 -13.08 -17.58 -4.35
N ILE A 259 -13.04 -16.39 -3.72
CA ILE A 259 -12.81 -15.11 -4.37
C ILE A 259 -11.52 -14.53 -3.82
N LYS A 260 -10.55 -14.32 -4.71
CA LYS A 260 -9.32 -13.61 -4.36
C LYS A 260 -9.62 -12.11 -4.20
N VAL A 261 -9.31 -11.56 -3.05
CA VAL A 261 -9.50 -10.12 -2.76
C VAL A 261 -8.18 -9.38 -2.91
N LEU A 262 -8.15 -8.39 -3.79
CA LEU A 262 -6.96 -7.60 -4.10
C LEU A 262 -7.20 -6.13 -3.79
N GLN A 263 -6.15 -5.44 -3.36
CA GLN A 263 -6.18 -4.00 -3.09
C GLN A 263 -5.34 -3.25 -4.12
N MET A 264 -5.79 -2.07 -4.51
CA MET A 264 -5.02 -1.14 -5.33
C MET A 264 -4.03 -0.36 -4.47
N ASN A 265 -2.78 -0.21 -4.91
CA ASN A 265 -1.78 0.58 -4.19
C ASN A 265 -2.01 2.08 -4.42
N ASP A 266 -2.03 2.88 -3.34
CA ASP A 266 -2.30 4.34 -3.37
C ASP A 266 -1.29 5.13 -4.23
N ASN A 267 -0.06 4.65 -4.34
CA ASN A 267 0.99 5.29 -5.13
C ASN A 267 0.74 5.28 -6.66
N SER A 268 -0.25 4.53 -7.14
CA SER A 268 -0.58 4.43 -8.56
C SER A 268 -1.40 5.60 -9.10
N ILE A 269 -1.98 6.43 -8.22
CA ILE A 269 -2.88 7.54 -8.61
C ILE A 269 -2.11 8.87 -8.73
N GLN A 270 -0.95 9.00 -8.09
CA GLN A 270 -0.13 10.22 -8.20
C GLN A 270 0.63 10.24 -9.53
N HIS A 271 0.16 11.07 -10.44
CA HIS A 271 0.78 11.36 -11.72
C HIS A 271 2.23 11.87 -11.55
N ARG A 272 3.21 11.04 -11.85
CA ARG A 272 4.47 11.55 -12.41
C ARG A 272 4.24 11.76 -13.92
N LYS A 273 4.13 13.01 -14.32
CA LYS A 273 4.16 13.39 -15.74
C LYS A 273 5.49 12.90 -16.35
N GLY A 274 5.43 11.83 -17.13
CA GLY A 274 6.59 11.41 -17.92
C GLY A 274 6.79 9.93 -18.22
N ASP A 275 6.35 9.00 -17.36
CA ASP A 275 6.59 7.57 -17.56
C ASP A 275 5.48 6.88 -18.36
N LYS A 276 5.80 6.48 -19.59
CA LYS A 276 4.87 5.83 -20.54
C LYS A 276 4.67 4.31 -20.34
N ASN A 277 5.37 3.66 -19.40
CA ASN A 277 5.43 2.19 -19.30
C ASN A 277 5.20 1.61 -17.90
N ILE A 278 4.34 2.21 -17.06
CA ILE A 278 3.99 1.58 -15.78
C ILE A 278 2.89 0.54 -16.04
N GLN A 279 3.22 -0.73 -15.90
CA GLN A 279 2.23 -1.82 -15.88
C GLN A 279 1.37 -1.70 -14.62
N ILE A 280 0.07 -1.49 -14.78
CA ILE A 280 -0.87 -1.22 -13.69
C ILE A 280 -1.24 -2.50 -12.96
N SER A 281 -1.19 -3.64 -13.65
CA SER A 281 -1.31 -4.97 -13.04
C SER A 281 -0.27 -5.22 -11.93
N SER A 282 0.91 -4.58 -11.99
CA SER A 282 1.92 -4.64 -10.92
C SER A 282 1.57 -3.83 -9.67
N ASN A 283 0.58 -2.94 -9.75
CA ASN A 283 0.12 -2.10 -8.64
C ASN A 283 -1.07 -2.69 -7.88
N VAL A 284 -1.53 -3.86 -8.26
CA VAL A 284 -2.57 -4.61 -7.56
C VAL A 284 -1.88 -5.66 -6.70
N GLN A 285 -2.08 -5.62 -5.39
CA GLN A 285 -1.46 -6.52 -4.42
C GLN A 285 -2.49 -7.30 -3.61
N ASP A 286 -2.08 -8.44 -3.09
CA ASP A 286 -2.92 -9.22 -2.18
C ASP A 286 -3.22 -8.39 -0.92
N LEU A 287 -4.47 -8.49 -0.44
CA LEU A 287 -4.88 -7.86 0.81
C LEU A 287 -4.04 -8.43 1.96
N GLN A 288 -3.35 -7.57 2.69
CA GLN A 288 -2.57 -7.96 3.85
C GLN A 288 -3.40 -7.83 5.12
N ILE A 289 -3.04 -8.62 6.15
CA ILE A 289 -3.72 -8.57 7.46
C ILE A 289 -3.60 -7.17 8.10
N GLU A 290 -2.53 -6.47 7.79
CA GLU A 290 -2.24 -5.12 8.22
C GLU A 290 -3.34 -4.14 7.76
N ASP A 291 -3.85 -4.33 6.56
CA ASP A 291 -4.90 -3.50 5.96
C ASP A 291 -6.24 -3.62 6.71
N LEU A 292 -6.49 -4.78 7.35
CA LEU A 292 -7.72 -5.04 8.11
C LEU A 292 -7.75 -4.38 9.50
N LEU A 293 -6.62 -3.98 10.04
CA LEU A 293 -6.53 -3.52 11.43
C LEU A 293 -7.08 -2.12 11.69
N GLY A 294 -7.52 -1.44 10.67
CA GLY A 294 -8.29 -0.22 10.86
C GLY A 294 -7.48 1.00 11.26
N ARG A 295 -6.20 1.02 10.97
CA ARG A 295 -5.31 2.08 11.40
C ARG A 295 -4.92 3.00 10.26
N ASP A 296 -5.09 4.31 10.44
CA ASP A 296 -4.59 5.30 9.50
C ASP A 296 -3.05 5.31 9.53
N VAL A 297 -2.44 5.35 8.36
CA VAL A 297 -0.98 5.44 8.24
C VAL A 297 -0.54 6.75 8.89
N ILE A 298 0.31 6.67 9.90
CA ILE A 298 0.90 7.84 10.54
C ILE A 298 1.86 8.48 9.54
N LYS A 299 1.72 9.78 9.35
CA LYS A 299 2.66 10.58 8.56
C LYS A 299 3.38 11.51 9.54
N SER A 300 4.60 11.17 9.91
CA SER A 300 5.46 12.11 10.61
C SER A 300 6.06 13.13 9.65
N ASP A 301 6.61 14.21 10.21
CA ASP A 301 7.26 15.25 9.42
C ASP A 301 8.65 14.77 8.96
N ASN A 302 8.68 14.11 7.82
CA ASN A 302 9.90 13.56 7.23
C ASN A 302 11.03 14.60 7.09
N ASN A 303 10.72 15.89 6.95
CA ASN A 303 11.74 16.95 6.82
C ASN A 303 12.46 17.18 8.16
N LYS A 304 11.74 17.16 9.27
CA LYS A 304 12.33 17.33 10.60
C LYS A 304 13.17 16.11 11.01
N ILE A 305 12.74 14.89 10.68
CA ILE A 305 13.54 13.68 10.90
C ILE A 305 14.81 13.74 10.04
N LYS A 306 14.70 14.14 8.77
CA LYS A 306 15.83 14.31 7.87
C LYS A 306 16.87 15.30 8.42
N GLU A 307 16.43 16.46 8.92
CA GLU A 307 17.30 17.47 9.54
C GLU A 307 18.00 16.93 10.80
N TYR A 308 17.29 16.18 11.62
CA TYR A 308 17.80 15.55 12.83
C TYR A 308 18.92 14.52 12.56
N ILE A 309 18.80 13.74 11.47
CA ILE A 309 19.72 12.65 11.11
C ILE A 309 20.86 13.12 10.20
N LYS A 310 20.68 14.25 9.52
CA LYS A 310 21.63 14.75 8.54
C LYS A 310 23.06 14.88 9.12
N ASP A 311 24.03 14.35 8.38
CA ASP A 311 25.46 14.38 8.68
C ASP A 311 25.85 13.69 10.02
N LYS A 312 24.95 12.90 10.64
CA LYS A 312 25.19 12.16 11.88
C LYS A 312 25.69 10.74 11.61
N ILE A 313 26.49 10.23 12.54
CA ILE A 313 26.83 8.81 12.63
C ILE A 313 25.82 8.16 13.56
N VAL A 314 25.04 7.23 13.03
CA VAL A 314 23.95 6.57 13.75
C VAL A 314 24.27 5.10 13.93
N MET A 315 24.19 4.58 15.16
CA MET A 315 24.32 3.15 15.44
C MET A 315 22.95 2.56 15.77
N VAL A 316 22.63 1.42 15.15
CA VAL A 316 21.45 0.63 15.46
C VAL A 316 21.88 -0.71 16.00
N THR A 317 21.63 -1.00 17.27
CA THR A 317 21.89 -2.33 17.85
C THR A 317 20.67 -3.22 17.69
N GLY A 318 20.87 -4.53 17.48
CA GLY A 318 19.79 -5.40 17.06
C GLY A 318 19.31 -5.08 15.63
N ALA A 319 20.23 -4.61 14.80
CA ALA A 319 19.97 -4.07 13.46
C ALA A 319 19.39 -5.10 12.48
N ALA A 320 19.65 -6.38 12.70
CA ALA A 320 19.13 -7.48 11.90
C ALA A 320 17.75 -8.00 12.38
N GLY A 321 17.25 -7.50 13.51
CA GLY A 321 15.92 -7.80 14.02
C GLY A 321 14.81 -7.04 13.28
N SER A 322 13.54 -7.40 13.52
CA SER A 322 12.39 -6.80 12.80
C SER A 322 12.27 -5.28 12.99
N ILE A 323 12.54 -4.76 14.19
CA ILE A 323 12.50 -3.31 14.47
C ILE A 323 13.80 -2.64 14.01
N GLY A 324 14.96 -3.20 14.37
CA GLY A 324 16.24 -2.62 14.00
C GLY A 324 16.43 -2.50 12.50
N SER A 325 16.06 -3.53 11.72
CA SER A 325 16.17 -3.51 10.27
C SER A 325 15.28 -2.45 9.62
N GLU A 326 14.07 -2.24 10.15
CA GLU A 326 13.18 -1.19 9.65
C GLU A 326 13.68 0.21 10.03
N ILE A 327 14.21 0.41 11.24
CA ILE A 327 14.87 1.66 11.60
C ILE A 327 15.99 1.95 10.60
N VAL A 328 16.83 0.96 10.27
CA VAL A 328 17.90 1.12 9.27
C VAL A 328 17.33 1.48 7.88
N ARG A 329 16.24 0.82 7.42
CA ARG A 329 15.58 1.16 6.15
C ARG A 329 15.05 2.59 6.14
N GLN A 330 14.50 3.07 7.24
CA GLN A 330 14.02 4.45 7.33
C GLN A 330 15.19 5.43 7.37
N LEU A 331 16.22 5.16 8.16
CA LEU A 331 17.44 5.98 8.22
C LEU A 331 18.16 6.06 6.86
N SER A 332 18.17 4.99 6.07
CA SER A 332 18.83 4.97 4.75
C SER A 332 18.18 5.92 3.73
N LYS A 333 16.92 6.35 3.99
CA LYS A 333 16.22 7.37 3.18
C LYS A 333 16.59 8.81 3.54
N HIS A 334 17.37 8.99 4.63
CA HIS A 334 17.84 10.29 5.12
C HIS A 334 19.35 10.41 4.95
N ASP A 335 19.87 11.62 4.95
CA ASP A 335 21.29 11.94 4.66
C ASP A 335 22.18 11.73 5.89
N ALA A 336 22.14 10.54 6.50
CA ALA A 336 23.08 10.16 7.57
C ALA A 336 24.50 10.09 7.02
N LYS A 337 25.51 10.53 7.81
CA LYS A 337 26.93 10.40 7.45
C LYS A 337 27.34 8.92 7.37
N GLN A 338 26.94 8.13 8.38
CA GLN A 338 27.15 6.67 8.45
C GLN A 338 26.03 6.04 9.28
N ILE A 339 25.66 4.80 8.93
CA ILE A 339 24.70 3.98 9.69
C ILE A 339 25.43 2.67 10.04
N ILE A 340 25.70 2.48 11.33
CA ILE A 340 26.37 1.29 11.84
C ILE A 340 25.30 0.27 12.25
N LEU A 341 25.30 -0.88 11.59
CA LEU A 341 24.42 -2.01 11.90
C LEU A 341 25.14 -2.94 12.86
N PHE A 342 24.79 -2.90 14.15
CA PHE A 342 25.42 -3.75 15.17
C PHE A 342 24.46 -4.89 15.54
N ASP A 343 24.83 -6.14 15.23
CA ASP A 343 24.02 -7.34 15.56
C ASP A 343 24.92 -8.58 15.63
N CYS A 344 24.53 -9.56 16.45
CA CYS A 344 25.22 -10.84 16.55
C CYS A 344 24.76 -11.87 15.50
N ALA A 345 23.65 -11.62 14.80
CA ALA A 345 23.06 -12.56 13.85
C ALA A 345 23.61 -12.32 12.43
N GLU A 346 24.63 -13.09 12.03
CA GLU A 346 25.36 -12.93 10.75
C GLU A 346 24.41 -13.02 9.53
N THR A 347 23.68 -14.09 9.38
CA THR A 347 22.83 -14.30 8.17
C THR A 347 21.73 -13.25 8.02
N PRO A 348 20.94 -12.88 9.05
CA PRO A 348 20.01 -11.76 8.95
C PRO A 348 20.70 -10.42 8.64
N MET A 349 21.92 -10.19 9.18
CA MET A 349 22.74 -9.01 8.88
C MET A 349 23.12 -8.95 7.39
N HIS A 350 23.57 -10.06 6.84
CA HIS A 350 23.91 -10.19 5.43
C HIS A 350 22.72 -9.89 4.53
N ASN A 351 21.54 -10.42 4.89
CA ASN A 351 20.30 -10.21 4.09
C ASN A 351 19.93 -8.71 4.02
N ILE A 352 19.92 -8.00 5.15
CA ILE A 352 19.62 -6.56 5.13
C ILE A 352 20.69 -5.75 4.43
N TYR A 353 21.95 -6.14 4.55
CA TYR A 353 23.06 -5.47 3.87
C TYR A 353 22.93 -5.56 2.34
N ILE A 354 22.59 -6.75 1.80
CA ILE A 354 22.33 -6.93 0.36
C ILE A 354 21.12 -6.10 -0.06
N GLU A 355 19.99 -6.23 0.65
CA GLU A 355 18.75 -5.49 0.35
C GLU A 355 18.99 -3.98 0.18
N LEU A 356 19.79 -3.39 1.07
CA LEU A 356 20.05 -1.96 1.06
C LEU A 356 21.08 -1.54 -0.01
N ASN A 357 22.05 -2.39 -0.33
CA ASN A 357 23.00 -2.12 -1.40
C ASN A 357 22.38 -2.17 -2.79
N ASP A 358 21.47 -3.11 -3.05
CA ASP A 358 20.80 -3.25 -4.35
C ASP A 358 19.93 -2.02 -4.68
N THR A 359 19.44 -1.30 -3.68
CA THR A 359 18.61 -0.10 -3.85
C THR A 359 19.40 1.18 -4.14
N ASN A 360 20.74 1.13 -4.23
CA ASN A 360 21.63 2.30 -4.41
C ASN A 360 21.46 3.41 -3.34
N THR A 361 20.73 3.13 -2.26
CA THR A 361 20.48 4.06 -1.14
C THR A 361 21.57 4.01 -0.08
N ALA A 362 22.52 3.07 -0.21
CA ALA A 362 23.32 2.59 0.92
C ALA A 362 24.83 2.94 0.85
N LYS A 363 25.22 4.09 0.32
CA LYS A 363 26.65 4.46 0.25
C LYS A 363 27.38 4.49 1.62
N ASN A 364 26.63 4.52 2.74
CA ASN A 364 27.17 4.80 4.08
C ASN A 364 26.71 3.79 5.15
N ILE A 365 26.32 2.56 4.76
CA ILE A 365 25.88 1.51 5.69
C ILE A 365 27.05 0.58 6.00
N ILE A 366 27.34 0.39 7.29
CA ILE A 366 28.45 -0.42 7.78
C ILE A 366 27.91 -1.54 8.67
N PRO A 367 27.93 -2.80 8.22
CA PRO A 367 27.61 -3.93 9.07
C PRO A 367 28.74 -4.21 10.06
N TYR A 368 28.38 -4.42 11.32
CA TYR A 368 29.31 -4.81 12.39
C TYR A 368 28.73 -6.00 13.16
N ILE A 369 29.38 -7.15 13.08
CA ILE A 369 28.95 -8.35 13.81
C ILE A 369 29.50 -8.29 15.23
N GLY A 370 28.60 -8.13 16.20
CA GLY A 370 28.92 -8.02 17.61
C GLY A 370 27.73 -8.28 18.51
N ASP A 371 28.01 -8.66 19.75
CA ASP A 371 27.02 -8.96 20.77
C ASP A 371 26.99 -7.87 21.85
N VAL A 372 25.85 -7.30 22.16
CA VAL A 372 25.68 -6.25 23.18
C VAL A 372 26.08 -6.72 24.59
N ARG A 373 26.19 -8.04 24.83
CA ARG A 373 26.69 -8.64 26.06
C ARG A 373 28.23 -8.55 26.17
N ASN A 374 28.90 -8.41 25.04
CA ASN A 374 30.38 -8.34 24.97
C ASN A 374 30.80 -6.87 24.97
N ILE A 375 31.29 -6.41 26.12
CA ILE A 375 31.72 -5.02 26.31
C ILE A 375 32.89 -4.63 25.42
N ASP A 376 33.84 -5.58 25.16
CA ASP A 376 35.04 -5.30 24.35
C ASP A 376 34.61 -5.04 22.88
N SER A 377 33.79 -5.91 22.29
CA SER A 377 33.28 -5.74 20.93
C SER A 377 32.47 -4.44 20.77
N LEU A 378 31.69 -4.07 21.79
CA LEU A 378 30.96 -2.79 21.79
C LEU A 378 31.95 -1.61 21.89
N THR A 379 32.96 -1.70 22.76
CA THR A 379 33.98 -0.65 22.94
C THR A 379 34.70 -0.40 21.63
N ASP A 380 35.17 -1.46 20.95
CA ASP A 380 35.83 -1.36 19.64
C ASP A 380 34.94 -0.64 18.61
N ALA A 381 33.62 -0.97 18.58
CA ALA A 381 32.71 -0.31 17.68
C ALA A 381 32.50 1.18 18.01
N PHE A 382 32.42 1.54 19.30
CA PHE A 382 32.29 2.93 19.73
C PHE A 382 33.57 3.72 19.47
N GLU A 383 34.75 3.13 19.68
CA GLU A 383 36.04 3.77 19.39
C GLU A 383 36.30 3.96 17.90
N MET A 384 35.88 3.00 17.08
CA MET A 384 36.08 3.07 15.63
C MET A 384 35.16 4.09 14.96
N TYR A 385 33.90 4.19 15.37
CA TYR A 385 32.88 4.94 14.65
C TYR A 385 32.41 6.21 15.37
N HIS A 386 32.57 6.33 16.68
CA HIS A 386 32.08 7.46 17.49
C HIS A 386 30.60 7.83 17.19
N PRO A 387 29.64 6.89 17.41
CA PRO A 387 28.27 7.13 17.07
C PRO A 387 27.68 8.27 17.90
N GLN A 388 26.97 9.19 17.21
CA GLN A 388 26.33 10.35 17.82
C GLN A 388 24.89 10.04 18.26
N ILE A 389 24.21 9.14 17.54
CA ILE A 389 22.85 8.73 17.84
C ILE A 389 22.81 7.20 17.90
N ILE A 390 22.25 6.66 18.98
CA ILE A 390 22.12 5.22 19.16
C ILE A 390 20.62 4.85 19.28
N PHE A 391 20.17 3.93 18.42
CA PHE A 391 18.89 3.24 18.56
C PHE A 391 19.15 1.84 19.07
N HIS A 392 18.76 1.56 20.32
CA HIS A 392 19.03 0.29 20.97
C HIS A 392 17.80 -0.63 20.86
N ALA A 393 17.79 -1.51 19.84
CA ALA A 393 16.74 -2.50 19.60
C ALA A 393 17.15 -3.94 19.94
N ALA A 394 18.40 -4.18 20.36
CA ALA A 394 18.87 -5.50 20.75
C ALA A 394 18.20 -5.98 22.03
N ALA A 395 17.44 -7.05 21.97
CA ALA A 395 16.78 -7.68 23.12
C ALA A 395 16.24 -9.07 22.80
N TYR A 396 16.12 -9.93 23.78
CA TYR A 396 15.30 -11.14 23.72
C TYR A 396 13.84 -10.79 24.08
N LYS A 397 12.89 -11.21 23.22
CA LYS A 397 11.47 -10.82 23.31
C LYS A 397 10.49 -11.97 23.58
N HIS A 398 10.92 -13.22 23.39
CA HIS A 398 10.04 -14.36 23.51
C HIS A 398 9.81 -14.76 24.97
N VAL A 399 8.62 -14.46 25.49
CA VAL A 399 8.24 -14.71 26.89
C VAL A 399 8.50 -16.15 27.32
N PRO A 400 8.03 -17.22 26.60
CA PRO A 400 8.27 -18.58 27.03
C PRO A 400 9.74 -18.97 27.12
N MET A 401 10.58 -18.42 26.22
CA MET A 401 12.03 -18.71 26.24
C MET A 401 12.70 -18.04 27.43
N MET A 402 12.28 -16.82 27.78
CA MET A 402 12.88 -16.10 28.91
C MET A 402 12.40 -16.65 30.26
N GLU A 403 11.22 -17.23 30.34
CA GLU A 403 10.77 -18.00 31.52
C GLU A 403 11.66 -19.24 31.76
N LEU A 404 12.12 -19.90 30.69
CA LEU A 404 13.04 -21.03 30.77
C LEU A 404 14.48 -20.60 31.04
N HIS A 405 14.87 -19.41 30.60
CA HIS A 405 16.25 -18.91 30.62
C HIS A 405 16.36 -17.50 31.22
N PRO A 406 16.02 -17.28 32.51
CA PRO A 406 16.08 -15.96 33.14
C PRO A 406 17.47 -15.31 33.06
N SER A 407 18.52 -16.09 33.15
CA SER A 407 19.91 -15.58 33.06
C SER A 407 20.18 -14.89 31.73
N GLU A 408 19.68 -15.44 30.63
CA GLU A 408 19.87 -14.85 29.29
C GLU A 408 19.05 -13.56 29.12
N ALA A 409 17.86 -13.49 29.72
CA ALA A 409 17.09 -12.24 29.77
C ALA A 409 17.88 -11.12 30.48
N ILE A 410 18.52 -11.45 31.64
CA ILE A 410 19.32 -10.47 32.40
C ILE A 410 20.57 -10.08 31.62
N LYS A 411 21.35 -11.05 31.12
CA LYS A 411 22.59 -10.77 30.39
C LYS A 411 22.31 -9.87 29.16
N THR A 412 21.28 -10.15 28.41
CA THR A 412 20.98 -9.43 27.15
C THR A 412 20.17 -8.16 27.39
N ASN A 413 18.98 -8.27 28.01
CA ASN A 413 18.06 -7.14 28.12
C ASN A 413 18.50 -6.12 29.15
N VAL A 414 19.12 -6.55 30.22
CA VAL A 414 19.64 -5.65 31.30
C VAL A 414 21.09 -5.31 31.07
N GLY A 415 21.97 -6.33 31.05
CA GLY A 415 23.42 -6.14 30.89
C GLY A 415 23.79 -5.52 29.55
N GLY A 416 23.17 -5.98 28.45
CA GLY A 416 23.38 -5.41 27.12
C GLY A 416 22.94 -3.95 27.04
N SER A 417 21.78 -3.63 27.60
CA SER A 417 21.24 -2.24 27.63
C SER A 417 22.16 -1.33 28.49
N LYS A 418 22.63 -1.84 29.63
CA LYS A 418 23.59 -1.13 30.48
C LYS A 418 24.91 -0.85 29.72
N ASN A 419 25.50 -1.86 29.08
CA ASN A 419 26.74 -1.70 28.32
C ASN A 419 26.63 -0.61 27.25
N VAL A 420 25.54 -0.65 26.44
CA VAL A 420 25.35 0.34 25.36
C VAL A 420 25.09 1.73 25.94
N ALA A 421 24.32 1.86 27.03
CA ALA A 421 24.08 3.14 27.70
C ALA A 421 25.34 3.74 28.30
N ASP A 422 26.16 2.93 29.01
CA ASP A 422 27.40 3.37 29.63
C ASP A 422 28.42 3.83 28.58
N LEU A 423 28.56 3.10 27.47
CA LEU A 423 29.42 3.50 26.36
C LEU A 423 28.89 4.74 25.64
N SER A 424 27.60 4.89 25.50
CA SER A 424 26.99 6.11 24.95
C SER A 424 27.36 7.33 25.78
N MET A 425 27.32 7.19 27.10
CA MET A 425 27.77 8.22 28.03
C MET A 425 29.30 8.44 27.95
N LYS A 426 30.11 7.38 27.98
CA LYS A 426 31.57 7.45 27.93
C LYS A 426 32.12 8.16 26.68
N TYR A 427 31.47 7.88 25.51
CA TYR A 427 31.87 8.44 24.23
C TYR A 427 31.07 9.69 23.83
N ASN A 428 30.32 10.31 24.76
CA ASN A 428 29.55 11.55 24.58
C ASN A 428 28.61 11.50 23.37
N ALA A 429 27.89 10.40 23.19
CA ALA A 429 26.84 10.35 22.22
C ALA A 429 25.76 11.42 22.50
N GLU A 430 25.20 12.03 21.47
CA GLU A 430 24.20 13.07 21.65
C GLU A 430 22.89 12.49 22.17
N ARG A 431 22.50 11.30 21.66
CA ARG A 431 21.21 10.68 21.97
C ARG A 431 21.31 9.16 22.03
N PHE A 432 20.59 8.60 22.99
CA PHE A 432 20.37 7.17 23.14
C PHE A 432 18.88 6.88 23.26
N VAL A 433 18.33 6.09 22.37
CA VAL A 433 16.90 5.72 22.32
C VAL A 433 16.78 4.22 22.54
N MET A 434 16.24 3.81 23.70
CA MET A 434 15.98 2.41 24.01
C MET A 434 14.58 2.00 23.58
N ILE A 435 14.47 0.90 22.84
CA ILE A 435 13.19 0.28 22.50
C ILE A 435 12.74 -0.61 23.67
N SER A 436 11.54 -0.34 24.19
CA SER A 436 10.88 -1.13 25.24
C SER A 436 9.51 -1.64 24.77
N THR A 437 8.69 -2.17 25.65
CA THR A 437 7.46 -2.88 25.36
C THR A 437 6.38 -2.60 26.41
N ASP A 438 5.11 -2.78 26.03
CA ASP A 438 3.94 -2.83 26.93
C ASP A 438 4.10 -3.87 28.07
N LYS A 439 4.86 -4.95 27.82
CA LYS A 439 5.09 -6.01 28.82
C LYS A 439 6.02 -5.61 29.97
N ALA A 440 6.69 -4.48 29.86
CA ALA A 440 7.44 -3.87 30.96
C ALA A 440 6.51 -3.20 32.02
N VAL A 441 5.25 -2.98 31.68
CA VAL A 441 4.21 -2.41 32.58
C VAL A 441 3.58 -3.53 33.38
N ASN A 442 3.57 -3.42 34.73
CA ASN A 442 3.08 -4.47 35.63
C ASN A 442 3.50 -5.87 35.14
N PRO A 443 4.82 -6.14 35.04
CA PRO A 443 5.28 -7.34 34.37
C PRO A 443 4.79 -8.62 35.07
N THR A 444 4.37 -9.60 34.25
CA THR A 444 3.91 -10.92 34.73
C THR A 444 4.88 -12.03 34.36
N ASN A 445 6.01 -11.67 33.78
CA ASN A 445 6.98 -12.60 33.25
C ASN A 445 8.41 -12.02 33.30
N VAL A 446 9.40 -12.92 33.19
CA VAL A 446 10.82 -12.58 33.25
C VAL A 446 11.20 -11.60 32.15
N MET A 447 10.71 -11.80 30.92
CA MET A 447 11.02 -10.91 29.78
C MET A 447 10.55 -9.47 30.06
N GLY A 448 9.32 -9.28 30.46
CA GLY A 448 8.76 -7.96 30.82
C GLY A 448 9.52 -7.31 31.98
N ALA A 449 9.80 -8.07 33.05
CA ALA A 449 10.56 -7.61 34.19
C ALA A 449 12.02 -7.21 33.82
N SER A 450 12.67 -7.96 32.92
CA SER A 450 14.01 -7.60 32.44
C SER A 450 14.00 -6.30 31.62
N LYS A 451 12.98 -6.05 30.80
CA LYS A 451 12.84 -4.78 30.08
C LYS A 451 12.53 -3.63 31.03
N ARG A 452 11.73 -3.86 32.07
CA ARG A 452 11.47 -2.86 33.12
C ARG A 452 12.76 -2.49 33.89
N LEU A 453 13.60 -3.45 34.21
CA LEU A 453 14.92 -3.20 34.84
C LEU A 453 15.82 -2.35 33.93
N ALA A 454 15.84 -2.62 32.64
CA ALA A 454 16.56 -1.80 31.69
C ALA A 454 16.03 -0.36 31.61
N GLU A 455 14.68 -0.18 31.64
CA GLU A 455 14.07 1.16 31.72
C GLU A 455 14.49 1.91 32.98
N ILE A 456 14.44 1.25 34.14
CA ILE A 456 14.83 1.82 35.41
C ILE A 456 16.31 2.27 35.38
N TYR A 457 17.20 1.44 34.82
CA TYR A 457 18.62 1.80 34.68
C TYR A 457 18.82 3.04 33.81
N VAL A 458 18.26 3.02 32.58
CA VAL A 458 18.43 4.11 31.61
C VAL A 458 17.83 5.42 32.13
N GLN A 459 16.69 5.35 32.79
CA GLN A 459 16.03 6.52 33.36
C GLN A 459 16.80 7.08 34.54
N SER A 460 17.24 6.23 35.50
CA SER A 460 18.02 6.68 36.66
C SER A 460 19.35 7.31 36.24
N LEU A 461 20.02 6.74 35.21
CA LEU A 461 21.22 7.33 34.61
C LEU A 461 20.93 8.73 34.03
N ALA A 462 19.88 8.87 33.24
CA ALA A 462 19.47 10.17 32.67
C ALA A 462 19.22 11.23 33.77
N LEU A 463 18.49 10.86 34.80
CA LEU A 463 18.20 11.76 35.93
C LEU A 463 19.43 12.14 36.71
N SER A 464 20.38 11.20 36.91
CA SER A 464 21.66 11.46 37.57
C SER A 464 22.51 12.48 36.79
N LEU A 465 22.59 12.32 35.47
CA LEU A 465 23.33 13.28 34.62
C LEU A 465 22.69 14.69 34.65
N LYS A 466 21.40 14.78 34.71
CA LYS A 466 20.70 16.05 34.83
C LYS A 466 20.88 16.73 36.18
N LYS A 467 20.85 15.96 37.27
CA LYS A 467 21.05 16.49 38.65
C LYS A 467 22.49 16.97 38.90
N ASN A 468 23.46 16.29 38.33
CA ASN A 468 24.88 16.57 38.60
C ASN A 468 25.46 17.66 37.66
N GLU A 469 24.64 18.35 36.86
CA GLU A 469 25.10 19.31 35.86
C GLU A 469 26.32 18.79 35.08
N SER A 470 26.27 17.50 34.74
CA SER A 470 27.37 16.78 34.08
C SER A 470 27.77 17.48 32.79
N LYS A 471 29.07 17.55 32.50
CA LYS A 471 29.58 17.97 31.19
C LYS A 471 29.12 17.04 30.05
N ASN A 472 28.63 15.84 30.40
CA ASN A 472 28.08 14.89 29.46
C ASN A 472 26.70 15.30 29.04
N HIS A 473 26.46 15.41 27.73
CA HIS A 473 25.22 15.88 27.15
C HIS A 473 24.35 14.77 26.54
N THR A 474 24.67 13.48 26.78
CA THR A 474 23.88 12.36 26.24
C THR A 474 22.45 12.40 26.77
N ARG A 475 21.48 12.49 25.86
CA ARG A 475 20.05 12.42 26.17
C ARG A 475 19.58 11.00 26.05
N PHE A 476 19.16 10.40 27.15
CA PHE A 476 18.64 9.05 27.22
C PHE A 476 17.13 9.06 27.19
N MET A 477 16.52 8.28 26.29
CA MET A 477 15.07 8.16 26.10
C MET A 477 14.70 6.69 25.98
N THR A 478 13.46 6.38 26.39
CA THR A 478 12.88 5.06 26.23
C THR A 478 11.57 5.16 25.45
N THR A 479 11.27 4.20 24.59
CA THR A 479 10.00 4.10 23.86
C THR A 479 9.27 2.82 24.25
N ARG A 480 7.97 2.91 24.56
CA ARG A 480 7.08 1.79 24.85
C ARG A 480 6.00 1.67 23.81
N PHE A 481 5.84 0.50 23.25
CA PHE A 481 4.72 0.16 22.36
C PHE A 481 4.38 -1.33 22.49
N GLY A 482 3.20 -1.71 22.02
CA GLY A 482 2.69 -3.07 22.08
C GLY A 482 3.25 -3.98 20.97
N ASN A 483 2.43 -4.93 20.49
CA ASN A 483 2.89 -5.85 19.48
C ASN A 483 2.99 -5.15 18.11
N VAL A 484 3.95 -5.60 17.32
CA VAL A 484 4.09 -5.18 15.93
C VAL A 484 3.75 -6.34 15.00
N LEU A 485 3.03 -6.02 13.93
CA LEU A 485 2.56 -7.01 12.96
C LEU A 485 3.68 -7.57 12.11
N GLY A 486 3.58 -8.85 11.78
CA GLY A 486 4.52 -9.48 10.86
C GLY A 486 5.94 -9.65 11.40
N SER A 487 6.23 -9.30 12.67
CA SER A 487 7.56 -9.49 13.24
C SER A 487 7.91 -10.98 13.39
N ASN A 488 9.19 -11.31 13.24
CA ASN A 488 9.69 -12.68 13.33
C ASN A 488 9.22 -13.38 14.61
N GLY A 489 8.65 -14.60 14.46
CA GLY A 489 8.13 -15.40 15.57
C GLY A 489 6.86 -14.85 16.21
N SER A 490 6.18 -13.86 15.61
CA SER A 490 4.89 -13.35 16.09
C SER A 490 3.71 -14.19 15.59
N VAL A 491 2.51 -13.85 16.06
CA VAL A 491 1.27 -14.60 15.79
C VAL A 491 0.90 -14.65 14.30
N VAL A 492 1.14 -13.59 13.53
CA VAL A 492 0.78 -13.53 12.10
C VAL A 492 1.59 -14.51 11.26
N PRO A 493 2.94 -14.53 11.29
CA PRO A 493 3.73 -15.58 10.63
C PRO A 493 3.38 -16.99 11.08
N LEU A 494 3.10 -17.18 12.39
CA LEU A 494 2.70 -18.48 12.91
C LEU A 494 1.39 -18.95 12.25
N PHE A 495 0.36 -18.11 12.22
CA PHE A 495 -0.92 -18.43 11.61
C PHE A 495 -0.79 -18.67 10.10
N LYS A 496 -0.01 -17.86 9.38
CA LYS A 496 0.29 -18.08 7.95
C LYS A 496 0.88 -19.47 7.72
N ASN A 497 1.87 -19.87 8.53
CA ASN A 497 2.48 -21.19 8.42
C ASN A 497 1.52 -22.32 8.76
N GLN A 498 0.69 -22.16 9.79
CA GLN A 498 -0.32 -23.17 10.16
C GLN A 498 -1.39 -23.34 9.08
N ILE A 499 -1.87 -22.24 8.49
CA ILE A 499 -2.82 -22.27 7.37
C ILE A 499 -2.20 -22.97 6.16
N SER A 500 -0.98 -22.61 5.77
CA SER A 500 -0.30 -23.22 4.62
C SER A 500 0.01 -24.70 4.82
N SER A 501 0.10 -25.16 6.07
CA SER A 501 0.29 -26.58 6.44
C SER A 501 -1.03 -27.36 6.57
N GLY A 502 -2.19 -26.74 6.29
CA GLY A 502 -3.51 -27.39 6.42
C GLY A 502 -4.11 -27.32 7.82
N GLY A 503 -3.56 -26.50 8.73
CA GLY A 503 -4.07 -26.31 10.08
C GLY A 503 -3.65 -27.36 11.11
N PRO A 504 -4.26 -27.36 12.31
CA PRO A 504 -5.14 -26.31 12.82
C PRO A 504 -4.39 -25.02 13.19
N ILE A 505 -5.10 -23.88 13.25
CA ILE A 505 -4.58 -22.70 13.92
C ILE A 505 -4.66 -22.90 15.43
N THR A 506 -3.57 -22.58 16.14
CA THR A 506 -3.52 -22.68 17.59
C THR A 506 -3.56 -21.30 18.23
N ILE A 507 -4.51 -21.06 19.13
CA ILE A 507 -4.61 -19.87 19.96
C ILE A 507 -4.50 -20.28 21.43
N THR A 508 -4.01 -19.37 22.29
CA THR A 508 -3.84 -19.69 23.70
C THR A 508 -5.13 -19.54 24.51
N ASP A 509 -5.97 -18.56 24.18
CA ASP A 509 -7.32 -18.39 24.74
C ASP A 509 -8.15 -17.48 23.83
N LYS A 510 -9.44 -17.75 23.63
CA LYS A 510 -10.35 -16.95 22.78
C LYS A 510 -10.55 -15.52 23.27
N ARG A 511 -10.32 -15.27 24.56
CA ARG A 511 -10.49 -13.95 25.19
C ARG A 511 -9.28 -13.04 25.00
N ILE A 512 -8.14 -13.55 24.53
CA ILE A 512 -6.91 -12.78 24.40
C ILE A 512 -7.09 -11.63 23.44
N VAL A 513 -6.70 -10.47 23.93
CA VAL A 513 -6.70 -9.21 23.20
C VAL A 513 -5.29 -8.63 23.18
N ARG A 514 -4.85 -8.11 22.04
CA ARG A 514 -3.56 -7.46 21.89
C ARG A 514 -3.70 -6.15 21.10
N TYR A 515 -2.84 -5.21 21.42
CA TYR A 515 -2.66 -4.02 20.60
C TYR A 515 -1.66 -4.33 19.49
N PHE A 516 -1.93 -3.81 18.29
CA PHE A 516 -1.05 -3.98 17.15
C PHE A 516 -0.75 -2.66 16.47
N MET A 517 0.47 -2.57 15.96
CA MET A 517 0.98 -1.47 15.14
C MET A 517 1.76 -2.08 13.98
N THR A 518 1.87 -1.41 12.85
CA THR A 518 2.77 -1.85 11.79
C THR A 518 4.23 -1.58 12.18
N ILE A 519 5.18 -2.38 11.66
CA ILE A 519 6.60 -2.17 11.96
C ILE A 519 7.07 -0.80 11.45
N PRO A 520 6.75 -0.37 10.21
CA PRO A 520 7.12 0.97 9.74
C PRO A 520 6.59 2.10 10.62
N GLU A 521 5.33 2.01 11.05
CA GLU A 521 4.71 3.00 11.94
C GLU A 521 5.42 3.09 13.29
N ALA A 522 5.71 1.95 13.92
CA ALA A 522 6.45 1.92 15.19
C ALA A 522 7.83 2.56 15.07
N CYS A 523 8.56 2.26 13.99
CA CYS A 523 9.89 2.80 13.75
C CYS A 523 9.89 4.29 13.46
N GLU A 524 8.89 4.78 12.72
CA GLU A 524 8.69 6.22 12.47
C GLU A 524 8.47 7.00 13.78
N LEU A 525 7.64 6.45 14.70
CA LEU A 525 7.43 7.03 16.02
C LEU A 525 8.68 6.95 16.91
N VAL A 526 9.52 5.90 16.77
CA VAL A 526 10.81 5.79 17.47
C VAL A 526 11.78 6.89 17.01
N LEU A 527 11.86 7.14 15.70
CA LEU A 527 12.69 8.22 15.16
C LEU A 527 12.21 9.59 15.64
N GLU A 528 10.89 9.80 15.67
CA GLU A 528 10.29 11.03 16.17
C GLU A 528 10.53 11.23 17.68
N ALA A 529 10.36 10.19 18.49
CA ALA A 529 10.68 10.21 19.93
C ALA A 529 12.16 10.54 20.15
N GLY A 530 13.06 9.96 19.36
CA GLY A 530 14.48 10.26 19.39
C GLY A 530 14.79 11.72 19.07
N ARG A 531 14.06 12.33 18.13
CA ARG A 531 14.20 13.73 17.77
C ARG A 531 13.72 14.67 18.89
N MET A 532 12.53 14.40 19.46
CA MET A 532 11.85 15.32 20.37
C MET A 532 12.31 15.22 21.83
N GLY A 533 12.93 14.09 22.21
CA GLY A 533 13.29 13.85 23.61
C GLY A 533 14.38 14.78 24.14
N ASN A 534 14.26 15.16 25.41
CA ASN A 534 15.18 16.03 26.14
C ASN A 534 16.02 15.28 27.20
N GLY A 535 15.70 13.99 27.42
CA GLY A 535 16.39 13.08 28.33
C GLY A 535 15.59 12.76 29.60
N GLY A 536 15.47 11.46 29.88
CA GLY A 536 14.73 10.90 31.02
C GLY A 536 13.28 10.51 30.72
N GLU A 537 12.77 10.80 29.51
CA GLU A 537 11.40 10.49 29.16
C GLU A 537 11.20 9.01 28.80
N ILE A 538 10.01 8.50 29.13
CA ILE A 538 9.47 7.26 28.60
C ILE A 538 8.31 7.62 27.66
N PHE A 539 8.55 7.53 26.38
CA PHE A 539 7.54 7.78 25.37
C PHE A 539 6.65 6.55 25.19
N VAL A 540 5.34 6.74 25.29
CA VAL A 540 4.32 5.71 25.12
C VAL A 540 3.53 6.00 23.85
N PHE A 541 3.47 5.01 22.95
CA PHE A 541 2.80 5.19 21.66
C PHE A 541 1.33 4.81 21.73
N ASP A 542 0.48 5.60 21.07
CA ASP A 542 -0.94 5.28 20.89
C ASP A 542 -1.10 4.02 20.02
N MET A 543 -1.50 2.94 20.64
CA MET A 543 -1.69 1.65 19.98
C MET A 543 -3.07 1.51 19.30
N GLY A 544 -3.93 2.51 19.39
CA GLY A 544 -5.28 2.47 18.84
C GLY A 544 -6.17 1.41 19.51
N LYS A 545 -7.05 0.78 18.74
CA LYS A 545 -8.00 -0.21 19.27
C LYS A 545 -7.36 -1.58 19.44
N PRO A 546 -7.67 -2.29 20.53
CA PRO A 546 -7.19 -3.65 20.75
C PRO A 546 -7.90 -4.65 19.82
N VAL A 547 -7.20 -5.71 19.43
CA VAL A 547 -7.67 -6.76 18.51
C VAL A 547 -7.73 -8.10 19.22
N LYS A 548 -8.84 -8.81 19.08
CA LYS A 548 -8.97 -10.20 19.56
C LYS A 548 -8.19 -11.15 18.66
N ILE A 549 -7.29 -11.93 19.23
CA ILE A 549 -6.45 -12.88 18.47
C ILE A 549 -7.31 -13.93 17.75
N TYR A 550 -8.42 -14.34 18.37
CA TYR A 550 -9.39 -15.27 17.78
C TYR A 550 -10.03 -14.69 16.50
N ASP A 551 -10.44 -13.43 16.51
CA ASP A 551 -11.04 -12.78 15.34
C ASP A 551 -10.00 -12.61 14.22
N MET A 552 -8.75 -12.29 14.57
CA MET A 552 -7.62 -12.25 13.63
C MET A 552 -7.39 -13.62 12.97
N ALA A 553 -7.41 -14.71 13.74
CA ALA A 553 -7.27 -16.07 13.21
C ALA A 553 -8.34 -16.37 12.17
N LYS A 554 -9.62 -16.07 12.47
CA LYS A 554 -10.72 -16.24 11.52
C LYS A 554 -10.51 -15.44 10.24
N GLN A 555 -10.14 -14.16 10.38
CA GLN A 555 -9.90 -13.28 9.22
C GLN A 555 -8.76 -13.81 8.36
N MET A 556 -7.67 -14.31 8.96
CA MET A 556 -6.54 -14.87 8.21
C MET A 556 -6.91 -16.14 7.45
N ILE A 557 -7.73 -17.04 8.03
CA ILE A 557 -8.25 -18.21 7.31
C ILE A 557 -9.07 -17.74 6.10
N MET A 558 -10.00 -16.81 6.30
CA MET A 558 -10.85 -16.29 5.23
C MET A 558 -10.04 -15.60 4.13
N LEU A 559 -9.03 -14.79 4.48
CA LEU A 559 -8.12 -14.16 3.51
C LEU A 559 -7.32 -15.17 2.68
N SER A 560 -7.13 -16.38 3.20
CA SER A 560 -6.48 -17.46 2.47
C SER A 560 -7.45 -18.26 1.57
N GLY A 561 -8.72 -17.78 1.42
CA GLY A 561 -9.75 -18.46 0.65
C GLY A 561 -10.35 -19.71 1.34
N LEU A 562 -10.09 -19.88 2.63
CA LEU A 562 -10.50 -21.06 3.41
C LEU A 562 -11.60 -20.69 4.43
N LYS A 563 -12.37 -21.70 4.87
CA LYS A 563 -13.48 -21.51 5.80
C LYS A 563 -13.09 -21.96 7.21
N PRO A 564 -13.22 -21.08 8.24
CA PRO A 564 -12.99 -21.47 9.63
C PRO A 564 -13.92 -22.63 10.04
N TYR A 565 -13.36 -23.62 10.74
CA TYR A 565 -14.03 -24.84 11.23
C TYR A 565 -14.57 -25.82 10.15
N ILE A 566 -14.37 -25.51 8.86
CA ILE A 566 -14.66 -26.41 7.74
C ILE A 566 -13.36 -26.90 7.13
N ASP A 567 -12.49 -25.95 6.72
CA ASP A 567 -11.20 -26.27 6.08
C ASP A 567 -10.05 -26.21 7.10
N ILE A 568 -10.12 -25.27 8.05
CA ILE A 568 -9.10 -25.05 9.09
C ILE A 568 -9.77 -24.89 10.45
N ASP A 569 -9.41 -25.76 11.39
CA ASP A 569 -9.84 -25.65 12.78
C ASP A 569 -9.05 -24.60 13.56
N ILE A 570 -9.67 -24.02 14.60
CA ILE A 570 -9.02 -23.12 15.57
C ILE A 570 -9.09 -23.80 16.94
N VAL A 571 -7.92 -24.19 17.47
CA VAL A 571 -7.76 -24.96 18.70
C VAL A 571 -7.20 -24.08 19.81
N GLU A 572 -7.78 -24.17 21.02
CA GLU A 572 -7.26 -23.51 22.23
C GLU A 572 -6.22 -24.42 22.92
N THR A 573 -5.03 -23.86 23.20
CA THR A 573 -3.93 -24.58 23.83
C THR A 573 -3.72 -24.26 25.31
N GLY A 574 -4.43 -23.27 25.85
CA GLY A 574 -4.22 -22.73 27.19
C GLY A 574 -3.16 -21.62 27.24
N LEU A 575 -3.21 -20.80 28.28
CA LEU A 575 -2.28 -19.70 28.49
C LEU A 575 -0.85 -20.22 28.71
N ARG A 576 0.11 -19.56 28.10
CA ARG A 576 1.54 -19.87 28.27
C ARG A 576 2.08 -19.27 29.58
N PRO A 577 3.20 -19.79 30.11
CA PRO A 577 3.86 -19.18 31.24
C PRO A 577 4.16 -17.70 31.01
N GLY A 578 3.77 -16.85 31.96
CA GLY A 578 3.96 -15.39 31.91
C GLY A 578 2.95 -14.63 31.04
N GLU A 579 2.00 -15.29 30.36
CA GLU A 579 1.08 -14.64 29.44
C GLU A 579 -0.09 -13.96 30.15
N LYS A 580 -0.41 -12.71 29.71
CA LYS A 580 -1.59 -11.94 30.15
C LYS A 580 -2.77 -12.15 29.19
N LEU A 581 -4.00 -12.10 29.67
CA LEU A 581 -5.19 -12.00 28.83
C LEU A 581 -5.26 -10.64 28.11
N TYR A 582 -4.95 -9.57 28.84
CA TYR A 582 -4.95 -8.19 28.37
C TYR A 582 -3.61 -7.55 28.68
N GLU A 583 -3.05 -6.81 27.74
CA GLU A 583 -1.82 -6.03 27.92
C GLU A 583 -2.17 -4.59 28.28
N GLU A 584 -1.30 -3.94 29.07
CA GLU A 584 -1.44 -2.58 29.55
C GLU A 584 -0.32 -1.72 28.97
N LEU A 585 -0.66 -0.52 28.47
CA LEU A 585 0.35 0.42 27.95
C LEU A 585 0.93 1.29 29.06
N LEU A 586 0.14 1.52 30.11
CA LEU A 586 0.45 2.33 31.29
C LEU A 586 -0.01 1.60 32.55
N ASN A 587 0.69 1.85 33.66
CA ASN A 587 0.22 1.43 34.98
C ASN A 587 -0.86 2.43 35.46
N ASP A 588 -1.82 1.97 36.23
CA ASP A 588 -2.89 2.82 36.86
C ASP A 588 -2.35 4.03 37.65
N LYS A 589 -1.08 3.96 38.09
CA LYS A 589 -0.38 5.02 38.81
C LYS A 589 0.47 5.94 37.94
N GLU A 590 0.65 5.61 36.64
CA GLU A 590 1.41 6.41 35.69
C GLU A 590 0.48 7.47 35.05
N ALA A 591 0.70 8.74 35.38
CA ALA A 591 0.10 9.84 34.64
C ALA A 591 0.81 10.03 33.28
N THR A 592 0.13 10.62 32.32
CA THR A 592 0.74 10.95 31.02
C THR A 592 0.75 12.45 30.80
N GLU A 593 1.77 12.91 30.09
CA GLU A 593 1.82 14.26 29.51
C GLU A 593 1.71 14.17 27.99
N ALA A 594 0.90 15.07 27.42
CA ALA A 594 0.77 15.17 25.96
C ALA A 594 2.07 15.73 25.35
N THR A 595 2.36 15.31 24.13
CA THR A 595 3.43 15.89 23.31
C THR A 595 2.83 16.68 22.14
N HIS A 596 3.67 17.27 21.29
CA HIS A 596 3.22 17.91 20.06
C HIS A 596 2.76 16.88 18.99
N ASN A 597 3.00 15.59 19.22
CA ASN A 597 2.54 14.51 18.36
C ASN A 597 1.44 13.73 19.11
N ASP A 598 0.22 13.79 18.59
CA ASP A 598 -0.96 13.14 19.20
C ASP A 598 -0.83 11.63 19.39
N LYS A 599 0.14 11.01 18.70
CA LYS A 599 0.42 9.56 18.78
C LYS A 599 1.48 9.20 19.82
N ILE A 600 2.08 10.19 20.46
CA ILE A 600 3.14 9.98 21.45
C ILE A 600 2.79 10.74 22.71
N THR A 601 2.76 10.05 23.85
CA THR A 601 2.64 10.63 25.18
C THR A 601 3.88 10.32 26.02
N ILE A 602 4.14 11.12 27.06
CA ILE A 602 5.22 10.87 28.01
C ILE A 602 4.61 10.24 29.26
N GLY A 603 5.07 9.03 29.61
CA GLY A 603 4.70 8.35 30.86
C GLY A 603 5.49 8.90 32.04
N LYS A 604 4.79 9.35 33.08
CA LYS A 604 5.40 9.70 34.37
C LYS A 604 5.57 8.45 35.22
N VAL A 605 6.80 7.99 35.33
CA VAL A 605 7.13 6.80 36.12
C VAL A 605 7.87 7.19 37.39
N ARG A 606 7.91 6.26 38.36
CA ARG A 606 8.67 6.43 39.59
C ARG A 606 10.15 6.65 39.30
N GLU A 607 10.75 7.65 39.94
CA GLU A 607 12.19 7.91 39.90
C GLU A 607 12.94 7.02 40.87
N TYR A 608 14.16 6.65 40.50
CA TYR A 608 15.07 5.82 41.31
C TYR A 608 16.43 6.51 41.44
N ASP A 609 17.13 6.29 42.54
CA ASP A 609 18.51 6.72 42.67
C ASP A 609 19.44 5.87 41.79
N TYR A 610 20.30 6.54 41.04
CA TYR A 610 21.17 5.85 40.07
C TYR A 610 22.20 4.94 40.74
N ASN A 611 22.84 5.38 41.86
CA ASN A 611 23.89 4.60 42.50
C ASN A 611 23.35 3.30 43.09
N ASP A 612 22.16 3.37 43.69
CA ASP A 612 21.45 2.21 44.21
C ASP A 612 21.09 1.24 43.09
N VAL A 613 20.49 1.77 42.01
CA VAL A 613 20.10 0.95 40.84
C VAL A 613 21.32 0.31 40.18
N ALA A 614 22.36 1.06 39.91
CA ALA A 614 23.59 0.56 39.26
C ALA A 614 24.22 -0.57 40.06
N SER A 615 24.36 -0.40 41.38
CA SER A 615 24.93 -1.44 42.27
C SER A 615 24.07 -2.72 42.24
N GLN A 616 22.75 -2.58 42.40
CA GLN A 616 21.85 -3.73 42.43
C GLN A 616 21.75 -4.45 41.07
N ILE A 617 21.83 -3.72 39.95
CA ILE A 617 21.88 -4.30 38.61
C ILE A 617 23.22 -5.02 38.37
N ASP A 618 24.35 -4.49 38.84
CA ASP A 618 25.64 -5.17 38.73
C ASP A 618 25.65 -6.50 39.52
N ASP A 619 25.06 -6.54 40.71
CA ASP A 619 24.92 -7.77 41.48
C ASP A 619 23.96 -8.76 40.81
N LEU A 620 22.86 -8.29 40.19
CA LEU A 620 21.96 -9.13 39.41
C LEU A 620 22.67 -9.75 38.19
N ILE A 621 23.51 -8.96 37.48
CA ILE A 621 24.27 -9.43 36.32
C ILE A 621 25.31 -10.47 36.77
N LYS A 622 25.99 -10.25 37.93
CA LYS A 622 26.91 -11.24 38.52
C LYS A 622 26.17 -12.55 38.84
N THR A 623 25.00 -12.47 39.48
CA THR A 623 24.16 -13.63 39.81
C THR A 623 23.72 -14.38 38.55
N ALA A 624 23.44 -13.66 37.48
CA ALA A 624 23.05 -14.26 36.20
C ALA A 624 24.18 -15.08 35.54
N LYS A 625 25.46 -14.84 35.87
CA LYS A 625 26.58 -15.68 35.40
C LYS A 625 26.52 -17.11 35.94
N HIS A 626 25.92 -17.32 37.11
CA HIS A 626 25.82 -18.62 37.76
C HIS A 626 24.58 -19.43 37.37
N ASN A 627 23.69 -18.88 36.54
CA ASN A 627 22.45 -19.51 36.03
C ASN A 627 21.45 -19.99 37.11
N ASP A 628 21.49 -19.42 38.33
CA ASP A 628 20.53 -19.70 39.37
C ASP A 628 19.22 -18.93 39.10
N SER A 629 18.33 -19.54 38.35
CA SER A 629 17.02 -18.94 37.95
C SER A 629 16.20 -18.47 39.14
N LYS A 630 16.24 -19.19 40.30
CA LYS A 630 15.46 -18.82 41.47
C LYS A 630 16.07 -17.57 42.15
N ALA A 631 17.37 -17.50 42.33
CA ALA A 631 18.04 -16.33 42.86
C ALA A 631 17.82 -15.09 41.96
N ILE A 632 18.01 -15.26 40.64
CA ILE A 632 17.81 -14.21 39.66
C ILE A 632 16.38 -13.63 39.77
N VAL A 633 15.34 -14.47 39.70
CA VAL A 633 13.96 -14.00 39.74
C VAL A 633 13.58 -13.40 41.09
N THR A 634 14.14 -13.89 42.20
CA THR A 634 13.93 -13.29 43.51
C THR A 634 14.49 -11.87 43.55
N MET A 635 15.70 -11.65 43.03
CA MET A 635 16.32 -10.31 42.92
C MET A 635 15.48 -9.41 41.97
N MET A 636 15.03 -9.94 40.84
CA MET A 636 14.16 -9.17 39.93
C MET A 636 12.89 -8.68 40.63
N LYS A 637 12.22 -9.53 41.43
CA LYS A 637 11.01 -9.17 42.18
C LYS A 637 11.30 -8.13 43.29
N THR A 638 12.52 -8.11 43.83
CA THR A 638 12.94 -7.08 44.79
C THR A 638 13.14 -5.73 44.12
N LEU A 639 13.77 -5.71 42.95
CA LEU A 639 14.05 -4.52 42.16
C LEU A 639 12.83 -3.95 41.43
N VAL A 640 11.89 -4.82 41.06
CA VAL A 640 10.63 -4.48 40.39
C VAL A 640 9.48 -5.00 41.24
N PRO A 641 9.04 -4.25 42.25
CA PRO A 641 8.00 -4.73 43.17
C PRO A 641 6.64 -5.03 42.52
N GLU A 642 6.37 -4.39 41.36
CA GLU A 642 5.19 -4.64 40.53
C GLU A 642 5.24 -5.94 39.73
N TYR A 643 6.39 -6.66 39.72
CA TYR A 643 6.51 -7.94 39.03
C TYR A 643 5.82 -9.06 39.83
N ILE A 644 4.69 -9.50 39.32
CA ILE A 644 3.89 -10.63 39.84
C ILE A 644 3.80 -11.69 38.76
N SER A 645 4.39 -12.86 38.99
CA SER A 645 4.39 -13.95 37.99
C SER A 645 2.97 -14.48 37.73
N LYS A 646 2.68 -14.86 36.48
CA LYS A 646 1.40 -15.53 36.13
C LYS A 646 1.67 -16.77 35.30
N ASN A 647 1.01 -17.86 35.62
CA ASN A 647 1.16 -19.15 34.92
C ASN A 647 2.61 -19.63 34.84
N SER A 648 3.45 -19.27 35.84
CA SER A 648 4.88 -19.55 35.86
C SER A 648 5.31 -20.32 37.12
N VAL A 649 6.39 -21.08 37.03
CA VAL A 649 7.01 -21.74 38.18
C VAL A 649 7.47 -20.73 39.24
N PHE A 650 7.62 -19.48 38.86
CA PHE A 650 8.09 -18.39 39.71
C PHE A 650 6.99 -17.72 40.54
N GLU A 651 5.71 -18.11 40.40
CA GLU A 651 4.63 -17.66 41.30
C GLU A 651 4.92 -17.95 42.76
N LYS A 652 5.63 -19.05 43.05
CA LYS A 652 6.04 -19.42 44.39
C LYS A 652 6.97 -18.41 45.06
N LEU A 653 7.55 -17.49 44.28
CA LEU A 653 8.44 -16.43 44.77
C LEU A 653 7.71 -15.09 44.94
N ASP A 654 6.41 -15.02 44.64
CA ASP A 654 5.62 -13.83 44.89
C ASP A 654 5.43 -13.68 46.41
N LYS A 655 5.72 -12.46 46.93
CA LYS A 655 5.41 -12.16 48.32
C LYS A 655 3.89 -12.20 48.44
N HIS A 656 3.37 -12.95 49.40
CA HIS A 656 1.95 -12.92 49.73
C HIS A 656 1.55 -11.49 50.08
N HIS A 657 0.97 -10.78 49.15
CA HIS A 657 0.16 -9.62 49.49
C HIS A 657 -1.09 -10.16 50.20
N ASP A 658 -1.17 -9.96 51.50
CA ASP A 658 -2.40 -10.16 52.24
C ASP A 658 -3.52 -9.37 51.56
N THR A 659 -4.25 -10.04 50.71
CA THR A 659 -5.50 -9.55 50.17
C THR A 659 -6.53 -9.60 51.30
N LYS A 660 -6.63 -8.54 52.08
CA LYS A 660 -7.88 -8.26 52.78
C LYS A 660 -8.94 -8.14 51.68
N LYS A 661 -9.68 -9.23 51.51
CA LYS A 661 -10.92 -9.27 50.74
C LYS A 661 -11.86 -8.24 51.32
N THR A 662 -11.97 -7.06 50.74
CA THR A 662 -13.18 -6.26 50.82
C THR A 662 -14.27 -7.03 50.11
N LYS A 663 -15.17 -7.66 50.88
CA LYS A 663 -16.44 -8.19 50.37
C LYS A 663 -17.17 -7.04 49.68
N PRO A 664 -17.77 -7.21 48.51
CA PRO A 664 -18.72 -6.27 48.00
C PRO A 664 -19.95 -6.36 48.91
N ASN A 665 -20.29 -5.29 49.56
CA ASN A 665 -21.60 -5.11 50.20
C ASN A 665 -22.66 -5.14 49.08
N ALA A 666 -23.75 -5.82 49.41
CA ALA A 666 -24.94 -6.15 48.63
C ALA A 666 -25.55 -5.01 47.79
#